data_291d524e1e4b4360fcf12181726f5656
#
_entry.id   291d524e1e4b4360fcf12181726f5656
#
_cell.length_a   1.000
_cell.length_b   1.000
_cell.length_c   1.000
_cell.angle_alpha   90.00
_cell.angle_beta   90.00
_cell.angle_gamma   90.00
#
_symmetry.space_group_name_H-M   'P 1'
#
loop_
_entity.id
_entity.type
_entity.pdbx_description
1 polymer ?
#
loop_
_entity_poly.entity_id
_entity_poly.type
_entity_poly.pdbx_seq_one_letter_code
_entity_poly.pdbx_strand_id
1 'polypeptide(L)'
;MQENLVIVESPAKAKTIEKFLGSDYKVMSSYGHIRDLKKKEISIDKDTLQPAYVIPKDKEELVKKLRESAKKAHKVWLASDEDREGEAISWHLCEVLGLDEASTNRIVFHEITKPAILAAIEHPRHLDMNLVNAQQARRVLDRIVGFKLSPVLWRKVKPALSAGRVQSVAVRLIVEREREIQQFKSEPYYRINAIFAITNADGSQSEVKAELDKRFATHDEALAFLDKCKKAEHQVESVSKKPLKRMPAPPFTTSTLQQEAARKLGFSVSQTMMVAQRLYENGLITYMRTDSVNLSSLCINAAKEEIIKLYGEEYSSPRNFHTHSKGAQEAHEAIRPTYMSNTTIEGTAQERRLYDLIWKRTAASQMSEAQIEKTTVTIGISTTDEHFIANGEVVKFDGFLKVYRESTDDEQNEQRDEFAHNLPVIKEGDTLKRREITSTERYSQGPTRYTEASLVHKLEELGIGRPSTYAPTISTIQQREYVVKGDKKGEERPYVIDTLRGLIVTPTRKVELTGNEKGKLLPTDIGIVVNDFLMQNFPTIMDYNFTAKVEQQFDQIADGKEEWTDMMQHFDREFEPTVEKVMNARSEHKAGERKLGDDPKSGHPVFVKIGRYGPVVQIGTADDDEKPRFAQLPTDKSMETITLEEALELFKMPRTVGEYEGKSVTIGAGRFGPYVLHNKMYTSIPKDEDPMTITLDRAIELIDAKRKSEEERLMKKFDEDPKLEVLNGRYGPYIAYDGKNYRIPRELHATAAELTYEQCMDIVNNPPAPKKRAAKK
;
A
#
# COMPACT_ATOMS: atom_id res chain seq x y z
N MET A 1 36.54 -35.04 -6.99
CA MET A 1 36.44 -33.75 -7.71
C MET A 1 34.95 -33.52 -7.89
N GLN A 2 34.45 -32.31 -7.66
CA GLN A 2 33.05 -31.98 -7.81
C GLN A 2 32.79 -31.68 -9.29
N GLU A 3 31.82 -32.37 -9.89
CA GLU A 3 31.64 -32.30 -11.34
C GLU A 3 30.90 -31.00 -11.75
N ASN A 4 29.87 -30.62 -11.02
CA ASN A 4 29.03 -29.45 -11.35
C ASN A 4 28.80 -28.56 -10.14
N LEU A 5 28.95 -27.24 -10.33
CA LEU A 5 28.56 -26.21 -9.37
C LEU A 5 27.40 -25.39 -9.96
N VAL A 6 26.26 -25.37 -9.29
CA VAL A 6 25.12 -24.50 -9.63
C VAL A 6 25.06 -23.35 -8.65
N ILE A 7 24.97 -22.11 -9.13
CA ILE A 7 24.89 -20.92 -8.29
C ILE A 7 23.53 -20.26 -8.50
N VAL A 8 22.78 -20.08 -7.42
CA VAL A 8 21.45 -19.42 -7.35
C VAL A 8 21.52 -18.20 -6.43
N GLU A 9 20.48 -17.35 -6.42
CA GLU A 9 20.48 -16.15 -5.59
C GLU A 9 20.03 -16.38 -4.13
N SER A 10 19.29 -17.45 -3.82
CA SER A 10 18.79 -17.66 -2.46
C SER A 10 19.11 -19.05 -1.89
N PRO A 11 19.34 -19.16 -0.55
CA PRO A 11 19.61 -20.46 0.09
C PRO A 11 18.42 -21.43 0.04
N ALA A 12 17.18 -20.92 0.05
CA ALA A 12 15.98 -21.74 -0.03
C ALA A 12 15.90 -22.41 -1.42
N LYS A 13 16.10 -21.63 -2.47
CA LYS A 13 16.18 -22.09 -3.86
C LYS A 13 17.31 -23.12 -4.04
N ALA A 14 18.50 -22.87 -3.45
CA ALA A 14 19.61 -23.82 -3.49
C ALA A 14 19.21 -25.18 -2.92
N LYS A 15 18.58 -25.19 -1.75
CA LYS A 15 18.15 -26.42 -1.08
C LYS A 15 17.08 -27.18 -1.88
N THR A 16 16.18 -26.49 -2.55
CA THR A 16 15.12 -27.11 -3.37
C THR A 16 15.73 -27.72 -4.64
N ILE A 17 16.57 -27.01 -5.35
CA ILE A 17 17.19 -27.45 -6.61
C ILE A 17 18.18 -28.60 -6.38
N GLU A 18 18.98 -28.56 -5.31
CA GLU A 18 19.95 -29.62 -5.00
C GLU A 18 19.27 -30.99 -4.84
N LYS A 19 18.06 -31.03 -4.27
CA LYS A 19 17.27 -32.26 -4.16
C LYS A 19 16.88 -32.89 -5.51
N PHE A 20 16.77 -32.06 -6.56
CA PHE A 20 16.37 -32.51 -7.89
C PHE A 20 17.53 -32.99 -8.75
N LEU A 21 18.72 -32.41 -8.55
CA LEU A 21 19.88 -32.63 -9.42
C LEU A 21 20.74 -33.84 -9.02
N GLY A 22 20.70 -34.28 -7.77
CA GLY A 22 21.49 -35.44 -7.30
C GLY A 22 22.93 -35.08 -6.90
N SER A 23 23.72 -36.13 -6.63
CA SER A 23 25.05 -36.05 -5.97
C SER A 23 26.16 -35.40 -6.81
N ASP A 24 26.00 -35.36 -8.14
CA ASP A 24 27.01 -34.84 -9.06
C ASP A 24 26.99 -33.30 -9.14
N TYR A 25 25.94 -32.69 -8.53
CA TYR A 25 25.72 -31.27 -8.48
C TYR A 25 25.82 -30.74 -7.05
N LYS A 26 26.59 -29.70 -6.87
CA LYS A 26 26.56 -28.86 -5.66
C LYS A 26 25.86 -27.58 -5.96
N VAL A 27 24.87 -27.22 -5.14
CA VAL A 27 24.14 -25.97 -5.30
C VAL A 27 24.54 -24.99 -4.20
N MET A 28 24.97 -23.79 -4.59
CA MET A 28 25.35 -22.71 -3.68
C MET A 28 24.53 -21.46 -3.94
N SER A 29 24.39 -20.63 -2.91
CA SER A 29 23.71 -19.34 -3.02
C SER A 29 24.68 -18.17 -3.01
N SER A 30 24.42 -17.17 -3.86
CA SER A 30 25.08 -15.85 -3.85
C SER A 30 24.49 -14.91 -2.79
N TYR A 31 23.34 -15.27 -2.20
CA TYR A 31 22.58 -14.39 -1.31
C TYR A 31 22.25 -13.03 -1.97
N GLY A 32 21.79 -13.05 -3.21
CA GLY A 32 21.51 -11.90 -4.05
C GLY A 32 22.76 -11.34 -4.73
N HIS A 33 22.79 -10.03 -4.98
CA HIS A 33 23.91 -9.37 -5.62
C HIS A 33 25.22 -9.49 -4.82
N ILE A 34 26.32 -9.82 -5.51
CA ILE A 34 27.66 -9.95 -4.94
C ILE A 34 28.55 -8.75 -5.22
N ARG A 35 28.16 -7.89 -6.18
CA ARG A 35 28.77 -6.58 -6.46
C ARG A 35 27.69 -5.51 -6.40
N ASP A 36 28.04 -4.31 -5.99
CA ASP A 36 27.16 -3.14 -6.03
C ASP A 36 28.00 -1.86 -6.15
N LEU A 37 27.34 -0.74 -6.46
CA LEU A 37 27.94 0.59 -6.42
C LEU A 37 28.25 0.96 -4.96
N LYS A 38 29.32 1.71 -4.71
CA LYS A 38 29.67 2.16 -3.36
C LYS A 38 28.54 2.95 -2.73
N LYS A 39 28.22 2.69 -1.46
CA LYS A 39 27.06 3.28 -0.78
C LYS A 39 27.11 4.81 -0.63
N LYS A 40 28.29 5.40 -0.47
CA LYS A 40 28.47 6.84 -0.17
C LYS A 40 28.96 7.66 -1.35
N GLU A 41 29.28 7.05 -2.46
CA GLU A 41 29.82 7.68 -3.66
C GLU A 41 28.89 7.43 -4.84
N ILE A 42 28.90 8.30 -5.84
CA ILE A 42 28.10 8.09 -7.05
C ILE A 42 28.52 6.82 -7.76
N SER A 43 29.84 6.53 -7.78
CA SER A 43 30.45 5.34 -8.39
C SER A 43 30.10 5.16 -9.87
N ILE A 44 29.94 6.26 -10.56
CA ILE A 44 29.68 6.34 -12.00
C ILE A 44 30.70 7.31 -12.58
N ASP A 45 31.40 6.91 -13.61
CA ASP A 45 32.34 7.76 -14.33
C ASP A 45 31.61 8.92 -14.99
N LYS A 46 32.14 10.14 -14.85
CA LYS A 46 31.43 11.36 -15.28
C LYS A 46 31.35 11.48 -16.80
N ASP A 47 32.36 11.01 -17.52
CA ASP A 47 32.46 11.22 -18.95
C ASP A 47 31.87 10.05 -19.74
N THR A 48 32.07 8.82 -19.25
CA THR A 48 31.61 7.60 -19.93
C THR A 48 30.31 7.05 -19.39
N LEU A 49 29.84 7.55 -18.22
CA LEU A 49 28.66 7.07 -17.46
C LEU A 49 28.75 5.59 -17.06
N GLN A 50 29.95 5.00 -17.13
CA GLN A 50 30.16 3.61 -16.74
C GLN A 50 30.15 3.43 -15.22
N PRO A 51 29.44 2.41 -14.71
CA PRO A 51 29.39 2.14 -13.29
C PRO A 51 30.65 1.40 -12.78
N ALA A 52 31.18 1.85 -11.65
CA ALA A 52 32.27 1.21 -10.95
C ALA A 52 31.75 0.31 -9.83
N TYR A 53 31.60 -0.98 -10.11
CA TYR A 53 31.12 -1.95 -9.15
C TYR A 53 32.22 -2.42 -8.20
N VAL A 54 31.86 -2.65 -6.93
CA VAL A 54 32.73 -3.19 -5.89
C VAL A 54 32.05 -4.36 -5.18
N ILE A 55 32.87 -5.26 -4.62
CA ILE A 55 32.35 -6.31 -3.73
C ILE A 55 32.15 -5.68 -2.34
N PRO A 56 30.89 -5.67 -1.79
CA PRO A 56 30.65 -5.21 -0.44
C PRO A 56 31.41 -6.03 0.60
N LYS A 57 31.89 -5.38 1.67
CA LYS A 57 32.69 -6.05 2.72
C LYS A 57 32.00 -7.28 3.34
N ASP A 58 30.71 -7.22 3.51
CA ASP A 58 29.88 -8.32 4.02
C ASP A 58 29.74 -9.50 3.03
N LYS A 59 30.18 -9.34 1.80
CA LYS A 59 30.17 -10.37 0.75
C LYS A 59 31.54 -10.99 0.46
N GLU A 60 32.62 -10.43 0.96
CA GLU A 60 34.00 -10.87 0.64
C GLU A 60 34.22 -12.35 0.98
N GLU A 61 33.80 -12.79 2.17
CA GLU A 61 33.92 -14.18 2.61
C GLU A 61 33.11 -15.15 1.73
N LEU A 62 31.91 -14.74 1.34
CA LEU A 62 31.06 -15.51 0.45
C LEU A 62 31.69 -15.66 -0.93
N VAL A 63 32.18 -14.55 -1.48
CA VAL A 63 32.86 -14.53 -2.78
C VAL A 63 34.09 -15.43 -2.77
N LYS A 64 34.89 -15.43 -1.68
CA LYS A 64 36.01 -16.34 -1.52
C LYS A 64 35.57 -17.80 -1.59
N LYS A 65 34.52 -18.18 -0.87
CA LYS A 65 33.97 -19.55 -0.90
C LYS A 65 33.45 -19.95 -2.28
N LEU A 66 32.78 -19.03 -2.98
CA LEU A 66 32.27 -19.27 -4.34
C LEU A 66 33.46 -19.47 -5.32
N ARG A 67 34.49 -18.63 -5.25
CA ARG A 67 35.71 -18.79 -6.08
C ARG A 67 36.42 -20.12 -5.84
N GLU A 68 36.57 -20.53 -4.58
CA GLU A 68 37.18 -21.82 -4.24
C GLU A 68 36.35 -23.00 -4.78
N SER A 69 35.03 -22.92 -4.71
CA SER A 69 34.15 -23.95 -5.23
C SER A 69 34.14 -23.97 -6.76
N ALA A 70 34.13 -22.80 -7.40
CA ALA A 70 34.19 -22.70 -8.87
C ALA A 70 35.47 -23.27 -9.44
N LYS A 71 36.63 -23.02 -8.79
CA LYS A 71 37.91 -23.60 -9.20
C LYS A 71 38.00 -25.13 -9.07
N LYS A 72 37.19 -25.73 -8.18
CA LYS A 72 37.13 -27.19 -7.97
C LYS A 72 36.11 -27.88 -8.85
N ALA A 73 35.17 -27.15 -9.41
CA ALA A 73 34.14 -27.67 -10.29
C ALA A 73 34.64 -27.82 -11.72
N HIS A 74 34.22 -28.86 -12.39
CA HIS A 74 34.45 -29.03 -13.82
C HIS A 74 33.60 -28.09 -14.65
N LYS A 75 32.34 -27.89 -14.23
CA LYS A 75 31.36 -26.97 -14.87
C LYS A 75 30.68 -26.07 -13.84
N VAL A 76 30.49 -24.81 -14.19
CA VAL A 76 29.71 -23.83 -13.40
C VAL A 76 28.45 -23.47 -14.15
N TRP A 77 27.34 -23.48 -13.42
CA TRP A 77 26.00 -23.20 -13.92
C TRP A 77 25.43 -21.99 -13.17
N LEU A 78 24.94 -20.99 -13.88
CA LEU A 78 24.30 -19.81 -13.28
C LEU A 78 22.80 -19.95 -13.41
N ALA A 79 22.11 -20.00 -12.27
CA ALA A 79 20.69 -20.36 -12.16
C ALA A 79 19.89 -19.33 -11.35
N SER A 80 20.24 -18.05 -11.50
CA SER A 80 19.44 -16.94 -10.96
C SER A 80 18.09 -16.79 -11.67
N ASP A 81 17.17 -16.02 -11.11
CA ASP A 81 15.86 -15.80 -11.66
C ASP A 81 15.88 -15.28 -13.12
N GLU A 82 14.80 -15.46 -13.83
CA GLU A 82 14.67 -15.12 -15.25
C GLU A 82 14.23 -13.66 -15.47
N ASP A 83 14.62 -12.75 -14.59
CA ASP A 83 14.40 -11.34 -14.78
C ASP A 83 15.74 -10.59 -14.97
N ARG A 84 15.66 -9.28 -15.26
CA ARG A 84 16.83 -8.42 -15.45
C ARG A 84 17.75 -8.41 -14.23
N GLU A 85 17.20 -8.51 -13.02
CA GLU A 85 17.99 -8.55 -11.78
C GLU A 85 18.76 -9.89 -11.67
N GLY A 86 18.12 -11.01 -11.98
CA GLY A 86 18.76 -12.32 -12.02
C GLY A 86 19.85 -12.41 -13.08
N GLU A 87 19.61 -11.82 -14.27
CA GLU A 87 20.62 -11.78 -15.33
C GLU A 87 21.85 -10.96 -14.91
N ALA A 88 21.63 -9.81 -14.27
CA ALA A 88 22.71 -8.99 -13.71
C ALA A 88 23.47 -9.70 -12.58
N ILE A 89 22.77 -10.48 -11.73
CA ILE A 89 23.44 -11.30 -10.70
C ILE A 89 24.36 -12.34 -11.37
N SER A 90 23.88 -13.02 -12.41
CA SER A 90 24.68 -13.98 -13.17
C SER A 90 25.88 -13.33 -13.83
N TRP A 91 25.73 -12.17 -14.45
CA TRP A 91 26.83 -11.40 -15.02
C TRP A 91 27.86 -11.00 -13.96
N HIS A 92 27.43 -10.48 -12.80
CA HIS A 92 28.32 -10.16 -11.69
C HIS A 92 29.06 -11.39 -11.16
N LEU A 93 28.45 -12.57 -11.21
CA LEU A 93 29.10 -13.83 -10.85
C LEU A 93 30.19 -14.19 -11.86
N CYS A 94 29.95 -14.07 -13.18
CA CYS A 94 30.97 -14.28 -14.20
C CYS A 94 32.20 -13.43 -13.95
N GLU A 95 32.03 -12.13 -13.78
CA GLU A 95 33.09 -11.18 -13.52
C GLU A 95 33.92 -11.54 -12.26
N VAL A 96 33.21 -11.79 -11.14
CA VAL A 96 33.86 -12.06 -9.86
C VAL A 96 34.56 -13.41 -9.83
N LEU A 97 34.02 -14.42 -10.50
CA LEU A 97 34.59 -15.77 -10.55
C LEU A 97 35.62 -15.96 -11.66
N GLY A 98 35.73 -14.96 -12.58
CA GLY A 98 36.63 -15.04 -13.74
C GLY A 98 36.17 -16.09 -14.75
N LEU A 99 34.84 -16.19 -14.95
CA LEU A 99 34.22 -17.06 -15.94
C LEU A 99 34.11 -16.32 -17.28
N ASP A 100 34.20 -17.03 -18.37
CA ASP A 100 33.96 -16.46 -19.68
C ASP A 100 32.45 -16.31 -19.94
N GLU A 101 31.99 -15.08 -20.17
CA GLU A 101 30.59 -14.74 -20.41
C GLU A 101 30.01 -15.46 -21.63
N ALA A 102 30.83 -15.64 -22.67
CA ALA A 102 30.40 -16.25 -23.94
C ALA A 102 30.23 -17.78 -23.86
N SER A 103 30.85 -18.43 -22.86
CA SER A 103 30.82 -19.89 -22.73
C SER A 103 30.19 -20.40 -21.43
N THR A 104 29.84 -19.51 -20.48
CA THR A 104 29.24 -19.89 -19.21
C THR A 104 27.81 -20.36 -19.37
N ASN A 105 27.46 -21.49 -18.74
CA ASN A 105 26.12 -22.04 -18.83
C ASN A 105 25.17 -21.27 -17.94
N ARG A 106 24.24 -20.57 -18.55
CA ARG A 106 23.09 -19.90 -17.93
C ARG A 106 21.87 -20.78 -18.08
N ILE A 107 21.20 -21.14 -17.00
CA ILE A 107 19.91 -21.84 -17.03
C ILE A 107 18.82 -20.96 -16.47
N VAL A 108 17.67 -21.01 -17.11
CA VAL A 108 16.47 -20.24 -16.75
C VAL A 108 15.27 -21.16 -16.64
N PHE A 109 14.37 -20.86 -15.73
CA PHE A 109 13.15 -21.63 -15.50
C PHE A 109 12.10 -20.76 -14.83
N HIS A 110 10.84 -20.93 -15.25
CA HIS A 110 9.70 -20.19 -14.70
C HIS A 110 9.17 -20.78 -13.39
N GLU A 111 9.53 -22.04 -13.09
CA GLU A 111 9.11 -22.76 -11.89
C GLU A 111 10.22 -23.66 -11.38
N ILE A 112 10.24 -23.89 -10.07
CA ILE A 112 11.23 -24.76 -9.43
C ILE A 112 10.62 -26.15 -9.24
N THR A 113 10.47 -26.88 -10.34
CA THR A 113 10.05 -28.28 -10.36
C THR A 113 11.15 -29.15 -10.92
N LYS A 114 11.16 -30.46 -10.57
CA LYS A 114 12.18 -31.37 -11.07
C LYS A 114 12.23 -31.42 -12.60
N PRO A 115 11.10 -31.55 -13.32
CA PRO A 115 11.12 -31.55 -14.78
C PRO A 115 11.68 -30.26 -15.39
N ALA A 116 11.27 -29.09 -14.86
CA ALA A 116 11.73 -27.78 -15.35
C ALA A 116 13.23 -27.60 -15.15
N ILE A 117 13.75 -27.97 -13.97
CA ILE A 117 15.19 -27.87 -13.67
C ILE A 117 16.02 -28.82 -14.55
N LEU A 118 15.58 -30.06 -14.75
CA LEU A 118 16.30 -31.00 -15.62
C LEU A 118 16.29 -30.53 -17.08
N ALA A 119 15.17 -30.05 -17.58
CA ALA A 119 15.06 -29.48 -18.92
C ALA A 119 15.97 -28.24 -19.11
N ALA A 120 16.07 -27.38 -18.08
CA ALA A 120 16.95 -26.21 -18.11
C ALA A 120 18.45 -26.62 -18.16
N ILE A 121 18.84 -27.71 -17.48
CA ILE A 121 20.22 -28.26 -17.54
C ILE A 121 20.52 -28.83 -18.93
N GLU A 122 19.53 -29.45 -19.58
CA GLU A 122 19.67 -30.01 -20.93
C GLU A 122 19.76 -28.91 -22.00
N HIS A 123 19.15 -27.74 -21.76
CA HIS A 123 19.07 -26.63 -22.72
C HIS A 123 19.61 -25.31 -22.13
N PRO A 124 20.89 -25.24 -21.77
CA PRO A 124 21.49 -24.00 -21.28
C PRO A 124 21.61 -22.96 -22.38
N ARG A 125 21.57 -21.70 -22.00
CA ARG A 125 21.88 -20.56 -22.87
C ARG A 125 23.12 -19.81 -22.36
N HIS A 126 23.54 -18.80 -23.07
CA HIS A 126 24.52 -17.82 -22.61
C HIS A 126 23.84 -16.67 -21.89
N LEU A 127 24.64 -15.79 -21.27
CA LEU A 127 24.15 -14.56 -20.69
C LEU A 127 23.51 -13.67 -21.73
N ASP A 128 22.39 -13.10 -21.40
CA ASP A 128 21.71 -12.09 -22.22
C ASP A 128 22.20 -10.70 -21.82
N MET A 129 23.18 -10.17 -22.55
CA MET A 129 23.77 -8.86 -22.26
C MET A 129 22.81 -7.71 -22.47
N ASN A 130 21.73 -7.85 -23.25
CA ASN A 130 20.71 -6.83 -23.38
C ASN A 130 19.89 -6.69 -22.07
N LEU A 131 19.55 -7.82 -21.43
CA LEU A 131 18.92 -7.82 -20.10
C LEU A 131 19.86 -7.22 -19.04
N VAL A 132 21.15 -7.56 -19.07
CA VAL A 132 22.18 -6.95 -18.20
C VAL A 132 22.24 -5.45 -18.41
N ASN A 133 22.29 -4.99 -19.64
CA ASN A 133 22.38 -3.58 -19.99
C ASN A 133 21.12 -2.81 -19.58
N ALA A 134 19.94 -3.41 -19.70
CA ALA A 134 18.69 -2.82 -19.25
C ALA A 134 18.67 -2.65 -17.70
N GLN A 135 19.19 -3.61 -16.96
CA GLN A 135 19.37 -3.50 -15.51
C GLN A 135 20.41 -2.44 -15.15
N GLN A 136 21.54 -2.40 -15.84
CA GLN A 136 22.58 -1.38 -15.65
C GLN A 136 22.02 0.03 -15.92
N ALA A 137 21.34 0.23 -17.05
CA ALA A 137 20.71 1.51 -17.38
C ALA A 137 19.80 2.00 -16.24
N ARG A 138 18.93 1.14 -15.74
CA ARG A 138 18.07 1.45 -14.59
C ARG A 138 18.91 1.79 -13.35
N ARG A 139 19.88 0.97 -13.01
CA ARG A 139 20.72 1.15 -11.83
C ARG A 139 21.52 2.45 -11.87
N VAL A 140 22.08 2.79 -13.03
CA VAL A 140 22.87 4.00 -13.27
C VAL A 140 21.95 5.23 -13.22
N LEU A 141 20.83 5.22 -13.93
CA LEU A 141 19.90 6.34 -13.97
C LEU A 141 19.34 6.65 -12.57
N ASP A 142 18.82 5.65 -11.87
CA ASP A 142 18.26 5.84 -10.53
C ASP A 142 19.35 6.30 -9.53
N ARG A 143 20.60 5.89 -9.74
CA ARG A 143 21.76 6.36 -8.97
C ARG A 143 22.06 7.83 -9.23
N ILE A 144 22.13 8.25 -10.49
CA ILE A 144 22.39 9.65 -10.87
C ILE A 144 21.27 10.54 -10.31
N VAL A 145 20.02 10.19 -10.55
CA VAL A 145 18.88 10.97 -10.05
C VAL A 145 18.93 11.11 -8.52
N GLY A 146 19.11 9.99 -7.81
CA GLY A 146 19.12 9.99 -6.35
C GLY A 146 20.29 10.79 -5.75
N PHE A 147 21.49 10.63 -6.29
CA PHE A 147 22.69 11.29 -5.78
C PHE A 147 22.78 12.78 -6.14
N LYS A 148 22.14 13.21 -7.23
CA LYS A 148 22.12 14.61 -7.63
C LYS A 148 20.95 15.38 -7.02
N LEU A 149 19.76 14.81 -6.93
CA LEU A 149 18.60 15.48 -6.34
C LEU A 149 18.63 15.54 -4.81
N SER A 150 19.14 14.50 -4.15
CA SER A 150 19.16 14.50 -2.67
C SER A 150 19.97 15.64 -2.07
N PRO A 151 21.20 15.97 -2.53
CA PRO A 151 21.94 17.15 -2.06
C PRO A 151 21.21 18.48 -2.34
N VAL A 152 20.48 18.59 -3.46
CA VAL A 152 19.65 19.78 -3.74
C VAL A 152 18.58 19.92 -2.67
N LEU A 153 17.87 18.84 -2.33
CA LEU A 153 16.88 18.83 -1.24
C LEU A 153 17.52 19.18 0.11
N TRP A 154 18.73 18.70 0.40
CA TRP A 154 19.42 19.02 1.66
C TRP A 154 19.72 20.50 1.78
N ARG A 155 20.13 21.11 0.69
CA ARG A 155 20.47 22.53 0.66
C ARG A 155 19.25 23.45 0.65
N LYS A 156 18.21 23.07 -0.11
CA LYS A 156 17.06 23.94 -0.39
C LYS A 156 15.85 23.71 0.53
N VAL A 157 15.69 22.50 1.05
CA VAL A 157 14.54 22.10 1.89
C VAL A 157 15.01 21.73 3.29
N LYS A 158 15.55 20.52 3.47
CA LYS A 158 15.97 20.01 4.79
C LYS A 158 17.01 18.88 4.62
N PRO A 159 18.02 18.77 5.50
CA PRO A 159 18.95 17.65 5.51
C PRO A 159 18.25 16.28 5.63
N ALA A 160 18.91 15.24 5.13
CA ALA A 160 18.49 13.84 5.16
C ALA A 160 17.25 13.49 4.30
N LEU A 161 16.74 14.40 3.49
CA LEU A 161 15.73 14.09 2.48
C LEU A 161 16.36 13.38 1.29
N SER A 162 15.55 12.67 0.53
CA SER A 162 16.01 11.97 -0.66
C SER A 162 14.92 11.97 -1.74
N ALA A 163 15.35 12.01 -2.99
CA ALA A 163 14.48 11.89 -4.15
C ALA A 163 14.88 10.67 -4.99
N GLY A 164 13.97 10.21 -5.80
CA GLY A 164 14.18 9.14 -6.76
C GLY A 164 13.07 9.17 -7.80
N ARG A 165 13.37 8.83 -9.03
CA ARG A 165 12.49 8.95 -10.18
C ARG A 165 11.08 8.39 -9.93
N VAL A 166 10.96 7.09 -9.69
CA VAL A 166 9.65 6.43 -9.49
C VAL A 166 9.01 6.83 -8.15
N GLN A 167 9.80 6.95 -7.10
CA GLN A 167 9.32 7.27 -5.76
C GLN A 167 8.70 8.66 -5.65
N SER A 168 9.35 9.66 -6.25
CA SER A 168 8.86 11.04 -6.22
C SER A 168 7.55 11.18 -6.99
N VAL A 169 7.42 10.47 -8.11
CA VAL A 169 6.20 10.43 -8.91
C VAL A 169 5.07 9.68 -8.17
N ALA A 170 5.38 8.62 -7.42
CA ALA A 170 4.39 7.96 -6.56
C ALA A 170 3.88 8.88 -5.43
N VAL A 171 4.77 9.69 -4.83
CA VAL A 171 4.37 10.72 -3.85
C VAL A 171 3.48 11.77 -4.52
N ARG A 172 3.82 12.21 -5.73
CA ARG A 172 3.02 13.16 -6.53
C ARG A 172 1.57 12.68 -6.71
N LEU A 173 1.36 11.42 -7.09
CA LEU A 173 0.01 10.84 -7.23
C LEU A 173 -0.82 10.97 -5.95
N ILE A 174 -0.18 10.73 -4.80
CA ILE A 174 -0.85 10.80 -3.50
C ILE A 174 -1.16 12.25 -3.11
N VAL A 175 -0.22 13.18 -3.35
CA VAL A 175 -0.41 14.61 -3.08
C VAL A 175 -1.50 15.20 -3.98
N GLU A 176 -1.49 14.92 -5.27
CA GLU A 176 -2.51 15.37 -6.21
C GLU A 176 -3.90 14.84 -5.80
N ARG A 177 -4.00 13.57 -5.41
CA ARG A 177 -5.25 12.97 -4.93
C ARG A 177 -5.75 13.65 -3.65
N GLU A 178 -4.87 13.98 -2.72
CA GLU A 178 -5.25 14.71 -1.50
C GLU A 178 -5.83 16.09 -1.84
N ARG A 179 -5.22 16.80 -2.80
CA ARG A 179 -5.69 18.11 -3.27
C ARG A 179 -7.02 18.01 -4.03
N GLU A 180 -7.19 16.98 -4.86
CA GLU A 180 -8.49 16.69 -5.50
C GLU A 180 -9.60 16.51 -4.46
N ILE A 181 -9.33 15.77 -3.38
CA ILE A 181 -10.29 15.54 -2.30
C ILE A 181 -10.61 16.86 -1.58
N GLN A 182 -9.60 17.68 -1.28
CA GLN A 182 -9.79 18.96 -0.59
C GLN A 182 -10.56 19.98 -1.43
N GLN A 183 -10.41 19.96 -2.75
CA GLN A 183 -11.09 20.86 -3.68
C GLN A 183 -12.50 20.37 -4.02
N PHE A 184 -12.79 19.10 -3.77
CA PHE A 184 -14.09 18.51 -4.12
C PHE A 184 -15.20 19.09 -3.26
N LYS A 185 -16.23 19.62 -3.93
CA LYS A 185 -17.46 20.11 -3.28
C LYS A 185 -18.56 19.07 -3.45
N SER A 186 -19.00 18.51 -2.35
CA SER A 186 -20.11 17.55 -2.34
C SER A 186 -21.42 18.29 -2.54
N GLU A 187 -22.19 17.90 -3.55
CA GLU A 187 -23.51 18.48 -3.88
C GLU A 187 -24.61 17.51 -3.50
N PRO A 188 -25.71 18.00 -2.89
CA PRO A 188 -26.86 17.18 -2.57
C PRO A 188 -27.64 16.81 -3.83
N TYR A 189 -28.24 15.64 -3.84
CA TYR A 189 -29.25 15.19 -4.81
C TYR A 189 -30.25 14.27 -4.12
N TYR A 190 -31.41 14.11 -4.70
CA TYR A 190 -32.50 13.31 -4.12
C TYR A 190 -32.74 12.07 -4.98
N ARG A 191 -32.60 10.90 -4.36
CA ARG A 191 -32.84 9.60 -4.97
C ARG A 191 -34.19 9.08 -4.52
N ILE A 192 -35.03 8.68 -5.46
CA ILE A 192 -36.37 8.19 -5.18
C ILE A 192 -36.40 6.67 -5.31
N ASN A 193 -36.84 6.01 -4.27
CA ASN A 193 -37.05 4.56 -4.25
C ASN A 193 -38.52 4.26 -3.90
N ALA A 194 -39.03 3.17 -4.44
CA ALA A 194 -40.36 2.69 -4.15
C ALA A 194 -40.36 1.22 -3.73
N ILE A 195 -41.25 0.88 -2.83
CA ILE A 195 -41.59 -0.50 -2.49
C ILE A 195 -43.05 -0.73 -2.90
N PHE A 196 -43.21 -1.70 -3.80
CA PHE A 196 -44.54 -2.13 -4.26
C PHE A 196 -44.82 -3.54 -3.71
N ALA A 197 -46.09 -3.86 -3.59
CA ALA A 197 -46.61 -5.18 -3.35
C ALA A 197 -47.28 -5.74 -4.60
N ILE A 198 -46.95 -6.98 -4.93
CA ILE A 198 -47.64 -7.77 -5.96
C ILE A 198 -48.28 -9.01 -5.31
N THR A 199 -49.48 -9.37 -5.74
CA THR A 199 -50.10 -10.60 -5.30
C THR A 199 -49.72 -11.73 -6.25
N ASN A 200 -49.07 -12.75 -5.75
CA ASN A 200 -48.71 -13.93 -6.50
C ASN A 200 -49.91 -14.80 -6.86
N ALA A 201 -49.73 -15.75 -7.78
CA ALA A 201 -50.75 -16.67 -8.21
C ALA A 201 -51.32 -17.56 -7.07
N ASP A 202 -50.55 -17.78 -6.02
CA ASP A 202 -50.93 -18.56 -4.81
C ASP A 202 -51.62 -17.66 -3.75
N GLY A 203 -51.84 -16.38 -4.03
CA GLY A 203 -52.46 -15.42 -3.11
C GLY A 203 -51.47 -14.79 -2.11
N SER A 204 -50.22 -15.20 -2.07
CA SER A 204 -49.19 -14.59 -1.25
C SER A 204 -48.78 -13.20 -1.79
N GLN A 205 -48.25 -12.33 -0.93
CA GLN A 205 -47.74 -11.02 -1.35
C GLN A 205 -46.21 -11.04 -1.37
N SER A 206 -45.62 -10.55 -2.48
CA SER A 206 -44.20 -10.30 -2.63
C SER A 206 -43.93 -8.79 -2.73
N GLU A 207 -42.75 -8.39 -2.33
CA GLU A 207 -42.26 -7.02 -2.45
C GLU A 207 -41.43 -6.82 -3.70
N VAL A 208 -41.66 -5.70 -4.37
CA VAL A 208 -40.85 -5.25 -5.52
C VAL A 208 -40.23 -3.91 -5.15
N LYS A 209 -38.92 -3.88 -5.06
CA LYS A 209 -38.16 -2.63 -4.84
C LYS A 209 -37.76 -2.05 -6.19
N ALA A 210 -37.99 -0.76 -6.37
CA ALA A 210 -37.66 -0.07 -7.60
C ALA A 210 -37.05 1.31 -7.32
N GLU A 211 -36.22 1.79 -8.21
CA GLU A 211 -35.65 3.13 -8.19
C GLU A 211 -36.21 3.94 -9.34
N LEU A 212 -36.45 5.23 -9.11
CA LEU A 212 -36.86 6.14 -10.16
C LEU A 212 -35.71 6.32 -11.17
N ASP A 213 -36.03 6.38 -12.45
CA ASP A 213 -35.10 6.62 -13.55
C ASP A 213 -34.51 8.05 -13.56
N LYS A 214 -34.96 8.90 -12.64
CA LYS A 214 -34.58 10.31 -12.50
C LYS A 214 -34.15 10.63 -11.07
N ARG A 215 -33.14 11.49 -10.96
CA ARG A 215 -32.71 12.11 -9.70
C ARG A 215 -33.08 13.57 -9.70
N PHE A 216 -33.42 14.12 -8.55
CA PHE A 216 -33.74 15.53 -8.39
C PHE A 216 -32.59 16.29 -7.75
N ALA A 217 -32.37 17.53 -8.19
CA ALA A 217 -31.30 18.38 -7.68
C ALA A 217 -31.70 19.08 -6.36
N THR A 218 -32.98 19.34 -6.17
CA THR A 218 -33.48 20.07 -5.01
C THR A 218 -34.54 19.28 -4.23
N HIS A 219 -34.66 19.60 -2.94
CA HIS A 219 -35.66 18.99 -2.06
C HIS A 219 -37.09 19.29 -2.52
N ASP A 220 -37.34 20.54 -2.98
CA ASP A 220 -38.64 20.94 -3.44
C ASP A 220 -39.12 20.17 -4.68
N GLU A 221 -38.21 19.91 -5.63
CA GLU A 221 -38.49 19.06 -6.79
C GLU A 221 -38.87 17.63 -6.38
N ALA A 222 -38.14 17.09 -5.42
CA ALA A 222 -38.37 15.73 -4.90
C ALA A 222 -39.73 15.66 -4.16
N LEU A 223 -40.05 16.65 -3.35
CA LEU A 223 -41.35 16.73 -2.68
C LEU A 223 -42.51 16.90 -3.67
N ALA A 224 -42.33 17.75 -4.69
CA ALA A 224 -43.33 17.93 -5.76
C ALA A 224 -43.59 16.62 -6.52
N PHE A 225 -42.55 15.82 -6.73
CA PHE A 225 -42.67 14.48 -7.31
C PHE A 225 -43.45 13.53 -6.39
N LEU A 226 -43.13 13.49 -5.08
CA LEU A 226 -43.86 12.68 -4.10
C LEU A 226 -45.35 13.08 -4.07
N ASP A 227 -45.64 14.36 -4.23
CA ASP A 227 -47.02 14.89 -4.28
C ASP A 227 -47.78 14.35 -5.50
N LYS A 228 -47.16 14.31 -6.68
CA LYS A 228 -47.73 13.68 -7.88
C LYS A 228 -48.02 12.19 -7.64
N CYS A 229 -47.19 11.50 -6.90
CA CYS A 229 -47.34 10.08 -6.59
C CYS A 229 -48.46 9.75 -5.58
N LYS A 230 -49.03 10.75 -4.86
CA LYS A 230 -50.06 10.50 -3.84
C LYS A 230 -51.26 9.71 -4.37
N LYS A 231 -51.72 10.06 -5.56
CA LYS A 231 -52.90 9.45 -6.20
C LYS A 231 -52.54 8.63 -7.45
N ALA A 232 -51.23 8.40 -7.69
CA ALA A 232 -50.79 7.69 -8.85
C ALA A 232 -51.11 6.19 -8.75
N GLU A 233 -51.49 5.63 -9.88
CA GLU A 233 -51.53 4.19 -10.12
C GLU A 233 -50.20 3.75 -10.74
N HIS A 234 -49.80 2.53 -10.43
CA HIS A 234 -48.54 2.00 -10.88
C HIS A 234 -48.77 0.70 -11.65
N GLN A 235 -48.39 0.69 -12.90
CA GLN A 235 -48.58 -0.44 -13.80
C GLN A 235 -47.26 -0.84 -14.45
N VAL A 236 -47.03 -2.12 -14.60
CA VAL A 236 -45.88 -2.65 -15.31
C VAL A 236 -46.07 -2.40 -16.82
N GLU A 237 -45.23 -1.54 -17.36
CA GLU A 237 -45.25 -1.23 -18.79
C GLU A 237 -44.43 -2.21 -19.64
N SER A 238 -43.32 -2.67 -19.07
CA SER A 238 -42.47 -3.65 -19.77
C SER A 238 -41.70 -4.53 -18.82
N VAL A 239 -41.44 -5.76 -19.25
CA VAL A 239 -40.55 -6.73 -18.57
C VAL A 239 -39.52 -7.22 -19.57
N SER A 240 -38.28 -6.77 -19.42
CA SER A 240 -37.16 -7.18 -20.27
C SER A 240 -36.28 -8.19 -19.55
N LYS A 241 -36.12 -9.37 -20.14
CA LYS A 241 -35.20 -10.41 -19.66
C LYS A 241 -34.03 -10.52 -20.64
N LYS A 242 -32.83 -10.34 -20.14
CA LYS A 242 -31.60 -10.40 -20.97
C LYS A 242 -30.62 -11.41 -20.34
N PRO A 243 -30.12 -12.36 -21.11
CA PRO A 243 -29.01 -13.20 -20.65
C PRO A 243 -27.75 -12.34 -20.56
N LEU A 244 -27.06 -12.46 -19.44
CA LEU A 244 -25.77 -11.83 -19.18
C LEU A 244 -24.74 -12.92 -18.88
N LYS A 245 -23.60 -12.87 -19.56
CA LYS A 245 -22.47 -13.73 -19.28
C LYS A 245 -21.40 -12.92 -18.54
N ARG A 246 -20.96 -13.43 -17.40
CA ARG A 246 -19.78 -12.90 -16.69
C ARG A 246 -18.61 -13.81 -16.99
N MET A 247 -17.56 -13.23 -17.54
CA MET A 247 -16.31 -13.93 -17.84
C MET A 247 -15.40 -13.97 -16.63
N PRO A 248 -14.63 -15.03 -16.41
CA PRO A 248 -13.62 -15.05 -15.38
C PRO A 248 -12.47 -14.10 -15.72
N ALA A 249 -11.87 -13.54 -14.71
CA ALA A 249 -10.66 -12.72 -14.85
C ALA A 249 -9.43 -13.60 -15.20
N PRO A 250 -8.41 -13.02 -15.87
CA PRO A 250 -7.16 -13.71 -16.20
C PRO A 250 -6.43 -14.23 -14.95
N PRO A 251 -5.49 -15.17 -15.10
CA PRO A 251 -4.56 -15.54 -14.04
C PRO A 251 -3.79 -14.32 -13.51
N PHE A 252 -3.19 -14.45 -12.33
CA PHE A 252 -2.52 -13.33 -11.69
C PHE A 252 -1.24 -12.88 -12.39
N THR A 253 -1.11 -11.58 -12.55
CA THR A 253 0.17 -10.86 -12.67
C THR A 253 0.65 -10.45 -11.26
N THR A 254 1.87 -9.92 -11.15
CA THR A 254 2.36 -9.33 -9.88
C THR A 254 1.42 -8.27 -9.35
N SER A 255 0.98 -7.35 -10.21
CA SER A 255 0.09 -6.25 -9.84
C SER A 255 -1.27 -6.75 -9.33
N THR A 256 -1.93 -7.61 -10.09
CA THR A 256 -3.26 -8.11 -9.72
C THR A 256 -3.21 -9.02 -8.48
N LEU A 257 -2.12 -9.78 -8.28
CA LEU A 257 -1.90 -10.54 -7.04
C LEU A 257 -1.76 -9.61 -5.83
N GLN A 258 -0.98 -8.55 -5.94
CA GLN A 258 -0.80 -7.56 -4.86
C GLN A 258 -2.13 -6.89 -4.50
N GLN A 259 -2.94 -6.54 -5.49
CA GLN A 259 -4.25 -5.92 -5.30
C GLN A 259 -5.22 -6.86 -4.58
N GLU A 260 -5.40 -8.08 -5.08
CA GLU A 260 -6.34 -9.05 -4.50
C GLU A 260 -5.89 -9.55 -3.13
N ALA A 261 -4.59 -9.75 -2.91
CA ALA A 261 -4.06 -10.12 -1.59
C ALA A 261 -4.29 -9.00 -0.55
N ALA A 262 -4.17 -7.74 -0.96
CA ALA A 262 -4.47 -6.61 -0.07
C ALA A 262 -5.96 -6.57 0.30
N ARG A 263 -6.86 -6.73 -0.68
CA ARG A 263 -8.31 -6.70 -0.47
C ARG A 263 -8.83 -7.89 0.32
N LYS A 264 -8.47 -9.12 -0.09
CA LYS A 264 -9.03 -10.36 0.46
C LYS A 264 -8.29 -10.88 1.70
N LEU A 265 -6.98 -10.68 1.77
CA LEU A 265 -6.14 -11.22 2.82
C LEU A 265 -5.68 -10.17 3.83
N GLY A 266 -5.82 -8.87 3.50
CA GLY A 266 -5.31 -7.77 4.30
C GLY A 266 -3.78 -7.68 4.30
N PHE A 267 -3.11 -8.26 3.30
CA PHE A 267 -1.66 -8.22 3.19
C PHE A 267 -1.19 -6.88 2.63
N SER A 268 -0.09 -6.35 3.15
CA SER A 268 0.60 -5.27 2.46
C SER A 268 1.24 -5.77 1.17
N VAL A 269 1.51 -4.86 0.23
CA VAL A 269 2.17 -5.21 -1.04
C VAL A 269 3.52 -5.91 -0.80
N SER A 270 4.31 -5.41 0.15
CA SER A 270 5.59 -6.04 0.52
C SER A 270 5.42 -7.41 1.17
N GLN A 271 4.41 -7.58 2.01
CA GLN A 271 4.10 -8.88 2.62
C GLN A 271 3.68 -9.89 1.56
N THR A 272 2.86 -9.49 0.59
CA THR A 272 2.45 -10.34 -0.52
C THR A 272 3.66 -10.85 -1.29
N MET A 273 4.59 -9.97 -1.66
CA MET A 273 5.80 -10.36 -2.40
C MET A 273 6.73 -11.25 -1.58
N MET A 274 6.87 -10.99 -0.29
CA MET A 274 7.68 -11.84 0.59
C MET A 274 7.12 -13.27 0.72
N VAL A 275 5.81 -13.39 0.81
CA VAL A 275 5.15 -14.72 0.90
C VAL A 275 5.18 -15.42 -0.47
N ALA A 276 4.93 -14.70 -1.57
CA ALA A 276 5.02 -15.24 -2.92
C ALA A 276 6.44 -15.73 -3.25
N GLN A 277 7.49 -14.99 -2.84
CA GLN A 277 8.87 -15.41 -2.98
C GLN A 277 9.13 -16.77 -2.30
N ARG A 278 8.61 -16.97 -1.08
CA ARG A 278 8.75 -18.25 -0.37
C ARG A 278 8.03 -19.39 -1.08
N LEU A 279 6.81 -19.14 -1.57
CA LEU A 279 6.06 -20.14 -2.33
C LEU A 279 6.81 -20.53 -3.60
N TYR A 280 7.37 -19.59 -4.33
CA TYR A 280 8.20 -19.83 -5.52
C TYR A 280 9.46 -20.64 -5.17
N GLU A 281 10.25 -20.20 -4.18
CA GLU A 281 11.48 -20.86 -3.77
C GLU A 281 11.27 -22.30 -3.27
N ASN A 282 10.08 -22.59 -2.75
CA ASN A 282 9.65 -23.95 -2.37
C ASN A 282 9.06 -24.75 -3.54
N GLY A 283 9.01 -24.19 -4.75
CA GLY A 283 8.51 -24.86 -5.95
C GLY A 283 6.98 -25.03 -5.98
N LEU A 284 6.23 -24.19 -5.26
CA LEU A 284 4.77 -24.30 -5.13
C LEU A 284 4.01 -23.44 -6.14
N ILE A 285 4.61 -22.36 -6.60
CA ILE A 285 4.06 -21.45 -7.63
C ILE A 285 5.13 -21.12 -8.67
N THR A 286 4.70 -20.60 -9.82
CA THR A 286 5.56 -20.01 -10.84
C THR A 286 6.21 -18.72 -10.34
N TYR A 287 7.15 -18.16 -11.10
CA TYR A 287 7.83 -16.93 -10.76
C TYR A 287 6.85 -15.78 -10.55
N MET A 288 6.99 -15.08 -9.42
CA MET A 288 6.00 -14.12 -8.94
C MET A 288 6.20 -12.70 -9.47
N ARG A 289 7.29 -12.40 -10.18
CA ARG A 289 7.52 -11.10 -10.81
C ARG A 289 7.25 -11.20 -12.29
N THR A 290 5.98 -11.11 -12.66
CA THR A 290 5.53 -11.20 -14.05
C THR A 290 4.38 -10.23 -14.32
N ASP A 291 4.32 -9.70 -15.50
CA ASP A 291 3.18 -8.96 -16.06
C ASP A 291 2.40 -9.80 -17.07
N SER A 292 2.81 -11.04 -17.28
CA SER A 292 2.15 -12.00 -18.17
C SER A 292 0.90 -12.61 -17.52
N VAL A 293 -0.12 -12.80 -18.34
CA VAL A 293 -1.35 -13.56 -18.03
C VAL A 293 -1.39 -14.92 -18.75
N ASN A 294 -0.32 -15.28 -19.46
CA ASN A 294 -0.26 -16.52 -20.25
C ASN A 294 -0.14 -17.74 -19.32
N LEU A 295 -0.76 -18.84 -19.72
CA LEU A 295 -0.57 -20.17 -19.10
C LEU A 295 -0.01 -21.14 -20.12
N SER A 296 0.91 -21.99 -19.70
CA SER A 296 1.38 -23.10 -20.54
C SER A 296 0.27 -24.09 -20.84
N SER A 297 0.38 -24.77 -21.97
CA SER A 297 -0.57 -25.84 -22.34
C SER A 297 -0.63 -26.96 -21.29
N LEU A 298 0.48 -27.26 -20.62
CA LEU A 298 0.52 -28.21 -19.53
C LEU A 298 -0.34 -27.76 -18.34
N CYS A 299 -0.24 -26.49 -17.96
CA CYS A 299 -1.07 -25.95 -16.90
C CYS A 299 -2.55 -25.92 -17.27
N ILE A 300 -2.89 -25.51 -18.50
CA ILE A 300 -4.29 -25.48 -18.98
C ILE A 300 -4.90 -26.89 -18.95
N ASN A 301 -4.16 -27.91 -19.40
CA ASN A 301 -4.63 -29.29 -19.37
C ASN A 301 -4.79 -29.81 -17.92
N ALA A 302 -3.81 -29.55 -17.05
CA ALA A 302 -3.90 -29.96 -15.65
C ALA A 302 -5.05 -29.25 -14.93
N ALA A 303 -5.28 -27.96 -15.21
CA ALA A 303 -6.42 -27.22 -14.68
C ALA A 303 -7.75 -27.80 -15.15
N LYS A 304 -7.85 -28.14 -16.45
CA LYS A 304 -9.04 -28.81 -17.01
C LYS A 304 -9.35 -30.13 -16.28
N GLU A 305 -8.36 -30.99 -16.12
CA GLU A 305 -8.53 -32.28 -15.42
C GLU A 305 -9.00 -32.09 -13.98
N GLU A 306 -8.38 -31.17 -13.23
CA GLU A 306 -8.73 -30.94 -11.84
C GLU A 306 -10.10 -30.27 -11.69
N ILE A 307 -10.47 -29.33 -12.59
CA ILE A 307 -11.81 -28.72 -12.61
C ILE A 307 -12.88 -29.77 -12.86
N ILE A 308 -12.71 -30.63 -13.85
CA ILE A 308 -13.66 -31.70 -14.17
C ILE A 308 -13.83 -32.65 -12.97
N LYS A 309 -12.73 -33.01 -12.35
CA LYS A 309 -12.72 -33.89 -11.16
C LYS A 309 -13.46 -33.28 -9.96
N LEU A 310 -13.28 -31.98 -9.70
CA LEU A 310 -13.82 -31.31 -8.50
C LEU A 310 -15.24 -30.76 -8.71
N TYR A 311 -15.59 -30.35 -9.91
CA TYR A 311 -16.81 -29.57 -10.16
C TYR A 311 -17.70 -30.16 -11.26
N GLY A 312 -17.16 -30.97 -12.18
CA GLY A 312 -17.88 -31.51 -13.32
C GLY A 312 -17.44 -30.89 -14.65
N GLU A 313 -17.76 -31.58 -15.75
CA GLU A 313 -17.34 -31.23 -17.12
C GLU A 313 -17.91 -29.85 -17.55
N GLU A 314 -19.15 -29.55 -17.14
CA GLU A 314 -19.83 -28.29 -17.46
C GLU A 314 -19.13 -27.03 -16.90
N TYR A 315 -18.31 -27.20 -15.86
CA TYR A 315 -17.53 -26.12 -15.28
C TYR A 315 -16.19 -25.86 -16.00
N SER A 316 -15.78 -26.72 -16.89
CA SER A 316 -14.49 -26.61 -17.58
C SER A 316 -14.64 -25.88 -18.90
N SER A 317 -13.88 -24.78 -19.07
CA SER A 317 -13.80 -24.02 -20.31
C SER A 317 -12.39 -23.46 -20.48
N PRO A 318 -11.43 -24.27 -20.94
CA PRO A 318 -10.05 -23.86 -21.13
C PRO A 318 -9.91 -22.65 -22.03
N ARG A 319 -9.07 -21.69 -21.62
CA ARG A 319 -8.84 -20.42 -22.34
C ARG A 319 -7.37 -20.06 -22.38
N ASN A 320 -6.97 -19.47 -23.49
CA ASN A 320 -5.69 -18.76 -23.62
C ASN A 320 -5.94 -17.28 -23.37
N PHE A 321 -5.16 -16.70 -22.47
CA PHE A 321 -5.12 -15.26 -22.25
C PHE A 321 -3.87 -14.71 -22.92
N HIS A 322 -3.98 -13.52 -23.49
CA HIS A 322 -2.87 -12.83 -24.13
C HIS A 322 -2.60 -11.53 -23.37
N THR A 323 -1.33 -11.26 -23.15
CA THR A 323 -0.90 -10.04 -22.48
C THR A 323 -1.00 -8.86 -23.47
N HIS A 324 -1.71 -7.81 -23.10
CA HIS A 324 -1.87 -6.61 -23.92
C HIS A 324 -0.91 -5.47 -23.54
N SER A 325 -0.09 -5.64 -22.49
CA SER A 325 0.86 -4.61 -22.09
C SER A 325 1.99 -4.47 -23.11
N LYS A 326 2.21 -3.25 -23.60
CA LYS A 326 3.37 -2.93 -24.43
C LYS A 326 4.64 -3.09 -23.59
N GLY A 327 5.53 -4.01 -23.98
CA GLY A 327 6.76 -4.32 -23.22
C GLY A 327 6.65 -5.50 -22.26
N ALA A 328 5.54 -6.26 -22.27
CA ALA A 328 5.46 -7.53 -21.57
C ALA A 328 6.48 -8.52 -22.16
N GLN A 329 7.22 -9.19 -21.29
CA GLN A 329 8.07 -10.29 -21.71
C GLN A 329 7.16 -11.50 -22.00
N GLU A 330 6.81 -11.72 -23.26
CA GLU A 330 5.88 -12.77 -23.70
C GLU A 330 6.31 -14.19 -23.30
N ALA A 331 7.60 -14.38 -22.99
CA ALA A 331 8.16 -15.65 -22.55
C ALA A 331 7.74 -16.07 -21.15
N HIS A 332 7.20 -15.16 -20.32
CA HIS A 332 6.84 -15.44 -18.92
C HIS A 332 5.43 -16.01 -18.82
N GLU A 333 5.23 -16.93 -17.88
CA GLU A 333 3.90 -17.36 -17.45
C GLU A 333 3.31 -16.43 -16.39
N ALA A 334 1.99 -16.50 -16.24
CA ALA A 334 1.27 -15.92 -15.10
C ALA A 334 1.68 -16.58 -13.77
N ILE A 335 1.33 -15.95 -12.65
CA ILE A 335 1.51 -16.54 -11.32
C ILE A 335 0.44 -17.60 -11.12
N ARG A 336 0.87 -18.85 -11.03
CA ARG A 336 0.00 -20.03 -10.90
C ARG A 336 0.62 -21.09 -9.99
N PRO A 337 -0.16 -22.06 -9.47
CA PRO A 337 0.39 -23.26 -8.85
C PRO A 337 1.27 -24.05 -9.84
N THR A 338 2.35 -24.64 -9.35
CA THR A 338 3.16 -25.55 -10.19
C THR A 338 2.40 -26.82 -10.54
N TYR A 339 1.59 -27.31 -9.62
CA TYR A 339 0.73 -28.48 -9.82
C TYR A 339 -0.71 -28.15 -9.41
N MET A 340 -1.64 -28.15 -10.36
CA MET A 340 -3.06 -27.88 -10.11
C MET A 340 -3.74 -28.93 -9.22
N SER A 341 -3.21 -30.16 -9.18
CA SER A 341 -3.67 -31.22 -8.28
C SER A 341 -3.46 -30.92 -6.79
N ASN A 342 -2.54 -30.00 -6.46
CA ASN A 342 -2.30 -29.57 -5.09
C ASN A 342 -3.27 -28.43 -4.73
N THR A 343 -4.47 -28.77 -4.31
CA THR A 343 -5.50 -27.79 -3.91
C THR A 343 -5.15 -27.06 -2.61
N THR A 344 -4.30 -27.67 -1.79
CA THR A 344 -3.79 -27.11 -0.52
C THR A 344 -2.31 -27.40 -0.37
N ILE A 345 -1.63 -26.65 0.49
CA ILE A 345 -0.21 -26.81 0.80
C ILE A 345 0.03 -26.85 2.30
N GLU A 346 1.14 -27.44 2.70
CA GLU A 346 1.70 -27.26 4.03
C GLU A 346 2.49 -25.95 4.09
N GLY A 347 2.54 -25.34 5.27
CA GLY A 347 3.27 -24.08 5.49
C GLY A 347 2.60 -23.19 6.53
N THR A 348 3.05 -21.95 6.62
CA THR A 348 2.47 -20.93 7.50
C THR A 348 1.04 -20.57 7.06
N ALA A 349 0.25 -20.01 7.96
CA ALA A 349 -1.10 -19.54 7.63
C ALA A 349 -1.09 -18.50 6.48
N GLN A 350 -0.04 -17.66 6.39
CA GLN A 350 0.11 -16.69 5.32
C GLN A 350 0.39 -17.36 3.96
N GLU A 351 1.27 -18.36 3.95
CA GLU A 351 1.58 -19.13 2.74
C GLU A 351 0.36 -19.88 2.22
N ARG A 352 -0.36 -20.57 3.11
CA ARG A 352 -1.60 -21.28 2.73
C ARG A 352 -2.67 -20.35 2.17
N ARG A 353 -2.89 -19.18 2.80
CA ARG A 353 -3.90 -18.22 2.34
C ARG A 353 -3.54 -17.60 0.97
N LEU A 354 -2.27 -17.28 0.74
CA LEU A 354 -1.84 -16.72 -0.53
C LEU A 354 -1.88 -17.78 -1.64
N TYR A 355 -1.46 -19.01 -1.34
CA TYR A 355 -1.53 -20.14 -2.27
C TYR A 355 -2.98 -20.45 -2.67
N ASP A 356 -3.90 -20.53 -1.71
CA ASP A 356 -5.34 -20.72 -1.97
C ASP A 356 -5.92 -19.65 -2.89
N LEU A 357 -5.53 -18.40 -2.67
CA LEU A 357 -5.93 -17.27 -3.54
C LEU A 357 -5.41 -17.46 -4.98
N ILE A 358 -4.14 -17.84 -5.15
CA ILE A 358 -3.52 -18.08 -6.44
C ILE A 358 -4.17 -19.30 -7.13
N TRP A 359 -4.38 -20.39 -6.40
CA TRP A 359 -5.00 -21.60 -6.93
C TRP A 359 -6.41 -21.32 -7.44
N LYS A 360 -7.23 -20.67 -6.62
CA LYS A 360 -8.62 -20.31 -6.97
C LYS A 360 -8.71 -19.39 -8.19
N ARG A 361 -7.83 -18.41 -8.29
CA ARG A 361 -7.79 -17.51 -9.45
C ARG A 361 -7.40 -18.26 -10.72
N THR A 362 -6.39 -19.13 -10.64
CA THR A 362 -5.94 -19.93 -11.77
C THR A 362 -7.05 -20.90 -12.22
N ALA A 363 -7.67 -21.65 -11.29
CA ALA A 363 -8.78 -22.53 -11.60
C ALA A 363 -9.95 -21.75 -12.23
N ALA A 364 -10.39 -20.67 -11.59
CA ALA A 364 -11.49 -19.84 -12.07
C ALA A 364 -11.25 -19.32 -13.48
N SER A 365 -10.01 -18.93 -13.84
CA SER A 365 -9.66 -18.47 -15.18
C SER A 365 -9.93 -19.51 -16.27
N GLN A 366 -9.90 -20.80 -15.94
CA GLN A 366 -10.11 -21.92 -16.83
C GLN A 366 -11.51 -22.56 -16.68
N MET A 367 -12.40 -21.93 -15.89
CA MET A 367 -13.79 -22.37 -15.70
C MET A 367 -14.75 -21.67 -16.66
N SER A 368 -15.92 -22.26 -16.83
CA SER A 368 -17.00 -21.72 -17.63
C SER A 368 -17.49 -20.38 -17.10
N GLU A 369 -17.96 -19.51 -18.02
CA GLU A 369 -18.58 -18.25 -17.66
C GLU A 369 -19.82 -18.46 -16.78
N ALA A 370 -20.09 -17.51 -15.89
CA ALA A 370 -21.34 -17.48 -15.15
C ALA A 370 -22.46 -16.95 -16.05
N GLN A 371 -23.59 -17.65 -16.06
CA GLN A 371 -24.79 -17.28 -16.80
C GLN A 371 -25.81 -16.68 -15.86
N ILE A 372 -26.15 -15.44 -16.11
CA ILE A 372 -27.05 -14.64 -15.27
C ILE A 372 -28.22 -14.18 -16.16
N GLU A 373 -29.43 -14.31 -15.68
CA GLU A 373 -30.60 -13.68 -16.31
C GLU A 373 -30.87 -12.38 -15.57
N LYS A 374 -30.67 -11.25 -16.27
CA LYS A 374 -31.03 -9.93 -15.75
C LYS A 374 -32.45 -9.62 -16.18
N THR A 375 -33.32 -9.39 -15.22
CA THR A 375 -34.69 -8.92 -15.43
C THR A 375 -34.76 -7.44 -15.09
N THR A 376 -35.27 -6.64 -16.01
CA THR A 376 -35.56 -5.21 -15.80
C THR A 376 -37.02 -5.01 -16.00
N VAL A 377 -37.69 -4.48 -14.99
CA VAL A 377 -39.13 -4.16 -14.99
C VAL A 377 -39.27 -2.65 -14.99
N THR A 378 -39.97 -2.11 -16.00
CA THR A 378 -40.32 -0.70 -16.08
C THR A 378 -41.77 -0.53 -15.56
N ILE A 379 -41.91 0.31 -14.56
CA ILE A 379 -43.20 0.57 -13.89
C ILE A 379 -43.60 2.00 -14.17
N GLY A 380 -44.67 2.17 -14.90
CA GLY A 380 -45.24 3.47 -15.21
C GLY A 380 -45.98 4.08 -14.01
N ILE A 381 -46.04 5.40 -14.02
CA ILE A 381 -46.68 6.23 -13.00
C ILE A 381 -47.78 7.04 -13.69
N SER A 382 -49.04 6.80 -13.38
CA SER A 382 -50.17 7.39 -14.11
C SER A 382 -50.23 8.93 -14.11
N THR A 383 -49.46 9.61 -13.28
CA THR A 383 -49.48 11.07 -13.08
C THR A 383 -48.26 11.80 -13.61
N THR A 384 -47.28 11.08 -14.18
CA THR A 384 -46.01 11.66 -14.66
C THR A 384 -45.37 10.72 -15.67
N ASP A 385 -44.43 11.24 -16.47
CA ASP A 385 -43.70 10.49 -17.52
C ASP A 385 -42.44 9.75 -17.01
N GLU A 386 -42.07 9.95 -15.74
CA GLU A 386 -40.98 9.23 -15.12
C GLU A 386 -41.40 7.79 -14.78
N HIS A 387 -40.40 6.87 -14.68
CA HIS A 387 -40.65 5.45 -14.43
C HIS A 387 -39.87 4.94 -13.23
N PHE A 388 -40.44 3.99 -12.51
CA PHE A 388 -39.68 3.19 -11.56
C PHE A 388 -39.11 1.98 -12.27
N ILE A 389 -37.82 1.75 -12.02
CA ILE A 389 -37.06 0.61 -12.59
C ILE A 389 -36.75 -0.38 -11.47
N ALA A 390 -37.28 -1.59 -11.60
CA ALA A 390 -36.90 -2.70 -10.73
C ALA A 390 -35.94 -3.65 -11.49
N ASN A 391 -34.78 -3.93 -10.90
CA ASN A 391 -33.81 -4.84 -11.46
C ASN A 391 -33.70 -6.10 -10.59
N GLY A 392 -33.64 -7.27 -11.25
CA GLY A 392 -33.36 -8.54 -10.61
C GLY A 392 -32.33 -9.33 -11.40
N GLU A 393 -31.50 -10.07 -10.70
CA GLU A 393 -30.54 -10.97 -11.32
C GLU A 393 -30.75 -12.39 -10.76
N VAL A 394 -30.87 -13.37 -11.66
CA VAL A 394 -30.95 -14.78 -11.31
C VAL A 394 -29.75 -15.49 -11.91
N VAL A 395 -28.93 -16.10 -11.05
CA VAL A 395 -27.80 -16.93 -11.50
C VAL A 395 -28.38 -18.24 -12.00
N LYS A 396 -28.34 -18.47 -13.32
CA LYS A 396 -28.78 -19.73 -13.96
C LYS A 396 -27.71 -20.79 -13.87
N PHE A 397 -26.45 -20.37 -14.00
CA PHE A 397 -25.26 -21.22 -13.85
C PHE A 397 -24.15 -20.37 -13.24
N ASP A 398 -23.60 -20.82 -12.12
CA ASP A 398 -22.62 -20.05 -11.36
C ASP A 398 -21.21 -20.06 -11.99
N GLY A 399 -20.88 -21.09 -12.79
CA GLY A 399 -19.62 -21.18 -13.48
C GLY A 399 -18.42 -20.92 -12.55
N PHE A 400 -17.50 -20.05 -12.95
CA PHE A 400 -16.32 -19.72 -12.16
C PHE A 400 -16.65 -19.03 -10.81
N LEU A 401 -17.81 -18.41 -10.66
CA LEU A 401 -18.23 -17.76 -9.40
C LEU A 401 -18.35 -18.75 -8.24
N LYS A 402 -18.45 -20.05 -8.52
CA LYS A 402 -18.42 -21.13 -7.52
C LYS A 402 -17.12 -21.17 -6.75
N VAL A 403 -16.01 -20.79 -7.41
CA VAL A 403 -14.65 -20.89 -6.85
C VAL A 403 -14.10 -19.51 -6.46
N TYR A 404 -14.38 -18.49 -7.29
CA TYR A 404 -13.73 -17.21 -7.16
C TYR A 404 -14.63 -16.04 -7.55
N ARG A 405 -14.62 -15.02 -6.71
CA ARG A 405 -15.20 -13.69 -7.02
C ARG A 405 -14.12 -12.65 -6.87
N GLU A 406 -13.97 -11.80 -7.87
CA GLU A 406 -13.05 -10.66 -7.82
C GLU A 406 -13.54 -9.60 -6.84
N SER A 407 -12.62 -8.95 -6.11
CA SER A 407 -12.95 -7.82 -5.25
C SER A 407 -12.66 -6.50 -5.97
N THR A 408 -13.46 -5.49 -5.68
CA THR A 408 -13.27 -4.13 -6.20
C THR A 408 -13.03 -3.16 -5.06
N ASP A 409 -12.32 -2.05 -5.33
CA ASP A 409 -12.14 -0.94 -4.37
C ASP A 409 -13.36 -0.01 -4.31
N ASP A 410 -14.36 -0.23 -5.17
CA ASP A 410 -15.56 0.60 -5.27
C ASP A 410 -16.57 0.26 -4.18
N GLU A 411 -16.61 1.07 -3.13
CA GLU A 411 -17.72 1.07 -2.15
C GLU A 411 -19.10 1.30 -2.79
N GLN A 412 -19.14 1.84 -4.02
CA GLN A 412 -20.36 2.02 -4.80
C GLN A 412 -20.98 0.71 -5.28
N ASN A 413 -20.19 -0.37 -5.42
CA ASN A 413 -20.72 -1.67 -5.81
C ASN A 413 -21.50 -2.37 -4.69
N GLU A 414 -21.15 -2.12 -3.42
CA GLU A 414 -21.92 -2.66 -2.29
C GLU A 414 -23.36 -2.10 -2.26
N GLN A 415 -23.55 -0.83 -2.68
CA GLN A 415 -24.90 -0.22 -2.77
C GLN A 415 -25.69 -0.70 -4.00
N ARG A 416 -25.02 -1.19 -5.06
CA ARG A 416 -25.70 -1.78 -6.23
C ARG A 416 -26.25 -3.17 -5.94
N ASP A 417 -25.60 -3.93 -5.07
CA ASP A 417 -26.08 -5.28 -4.69
C ASP A 417 -27.27 -5.24 -3.73
N GLU A 418 -27.54 -4.14 -3.03
CA GLU A 418 -28.74 -3.99 -2.18
C GLU A 418 -30.06 -4.10 -2.94
N PHE A 419 -30.07 -3.85 -4.26
CA PHE A 419 -31.25 -3.87 -5.11
C PHE A 419 -31.31 -5.06 -6.08
N ALA A 420 -30.26 -5.87 -6.16
CA ALA A 420 -30.23 -7.10 -6.96
C ALA A 420 -30.93 -8.25 -6.21
N HIS A 421 -32.24 -8.14 -6.03
CA HIS A 421 -33.04 -9.17 -5.40
C HIS A 421 -33.68 -10.10 -6.46
N ASN A 422 -34.01 -11.31 -6.05
CA ASN A 422 -34.89 -12.16 -6.84
C ASN A 422 -36.23 -11.45 -6.96
N LEU A 423 -36.56 -10.97 -8.17
CA LEU A 423 -37.86 -10.42 -8.43
C LEU A 423 -38.92 -11.54 -8.44
N PRO A 424 -40.12 -11.30 -7.90
CA PRO A 424 -41.23 -12.21 -8.08
C PRO A 424 -41.63 -12.33 -9.57
N VAL A 425 -42.49 -13.24 -9.89
CA VAL A 425 -43.02 -13.34 -11.27
C VAL A 425 -43.88 -12.14 -11.55
N ILE A 426 -43.42 -11.28 -12.45
CA ILE A 426 -44.07 -10.04 -12.86
C ILE A 426 -44.32 -10.10 -14.35
N LYS A 427 -45.51 -9.65 -14.79
CA LYS A 427 -45.92 -9.58 -16.20
C LYS A 427 -46.26 -8.15 -16.60
N GLU A 428 -46.09 -7.88 -17.85
CA GLU A 428 -46.57 -6.64 -18.46
C GLU A 428 -48.07 -6.49 -18.26
N GLY A 429 -48.51 -5.29 -17.86
CA GLY A 429 -49.88 -5.00 -17.51
C GLY A 429 -50.24 -5.24 -16.03
N ASP A 430 -49.38 -5.88 -15.23
CA ASP A 430 -49.63 -6.08 -13.80
C ASP A 430 -49.74 -4.74 -13.08
N THR A 431 -50.76 -4.62 -12.22
CA THR A 431 -50.93 -3.45 -11.34
C THR A 431 -50.20 -3.69 -10.01
N LEU A 432 -49.32 -2.79 -9.63
CA LEU A 432 -48.54 -2.86 -8.41
C LEU A 432 -49.13 -1.96 -7.32
N LYS A 433 -49.38 -2.52 -6.15
CA LYS A 433 -49.85 -1.74 -5.02
C LYS A 433 -48.68 -1.05 -4.32
N ARG A 434 -48.63 0.28 -4.36
CA ARG A 434 -47.64 1.05 -3.63
C ARG A 434 -47.75 0.80 -2.12
N ARG A 435 -46.64 0.43 -1.49
CA ARG A 435 -46.48 0.41 -0.03
C ARG A 435 -45.90 1.74 0.45
N GLU A 436 -44.78 2.13 -0.11
CA GLU A 436 -44.14 3.41 0.18
C GLU A 436 -43.26 3.88 -0.97
N ILE A 437 -43.09 5.19 -1.05
CA ILE A 437 -42.08 5.84 -1.88
C ILE A 437 -41.23 6.72 -0.97
N THR A 438 -39.93 6.59 -1.07
CA THR A 438 -38.94 7.35 -0.27
C THR A 438 -38.11 8.25 -1.15
N SER A 439 -38.03 9.53 -0.79
CA SER A 439 -37.04 10.46 -1.29
C SER A 439 -35.89 10.52 -0.29
N THR A 440 -34.69 10.10 -0.68
CA THR A 440 -33.52 10.10 0.19
C THR A 440 -32.54 11.12 -0.32
N GLU A 441 -32.20 12.09 0.53
CA GLU A 441 -31.10 13.02 0.29
C GLU A 441 -29.79 12.25 0.26
N ARG A 442 -29.01 12.44 -0.81
CA ARG A 442 -27.69 11.85 -1.03
C ARG A 442 -26.75 12.93 -1.49
N TYR A 443 -25.50 12.66 -1.42
CA TYR A 443 -24.46 13.61 -1.80
C TYR A 443 -23.51 12.99 -2.82
N SER A 444 -23.06 13.81 -3.76
CA SER A 444 -22.04 13.40 -4.70
C SER A 444 -20.77 12.99 -3.94
N GLN A 445 -20.15 11.90 -4.39
CA GLN A 445 -18.96 11.34 -3.74
C GLN A 445 -17.71 11.81 -4.46
N GLY A 446 -16.76 12.34 -3.71
CA GLY A 446 -15.46 12.72 -4.22
C GLY A 446 -14.55 11.50 -4.44
N PRO A 447 -13.36 11.75 -5.02
CA PRO A 447 -12.37 10.70 -5.16
C PRO A 447 -11.91 10.19 -3.78
N THR A 448 -11.66 8.89 -3.69
CA THR A 448 -11.12 8.28 -2.46
C THR A 448 -9.61 8.30 -2.45
N ARG A 449 -8.99 8.34 -1.27
CA ARG A 449 -7.54 8.18 -1.11
C ARG A 449 -7.07 6.81 -1.59
N TYR A 450 -5.83 6.76 -2.03
CA TYR A 450 -5.23 5.50 -2.43
C TYR A 450 -5.03 4.56 -1.22
N THR A 451 -5.32 3.28 -1.44
CA THR A 451 -4.73 2.17 -0.68
C THR A 451 -3.42 1.75 -1.35
N GLU A 452 -2.62 0.88 -0.73
CA GLU A 452 -1.47 0.28 -1.42
C GLU A 452 -1.90 -0.43 -2.72
N ALA A 453 -3.04 -1.13 -2.71
CA ALA A 453 -3.60 -1.83 -3.86
C ALA A 453 -3.99 -0.89 -5.01
N SER A 454 -4.78 0.15 -4.71
CA SER A 454 -5.20 1.10 -5.75
C SER A 454 -4.05 1.97 -6.27
N LEU A 455 -3.01 2.20 -5.45
CA LEU A 455 -1.78 2.86 -5.92
C LEU A 455 -0.99 1.97 -6.89
N VAL A 456 -0.85 0.66 -6.60
CA VAL A 456 -0.25 -0.29 -7.54
C VAL A 456 -1.00 -0.29 -8.87
N HIS A 457 -2.33 -0.37 -8.82
CA HIS A 457 -3.17 -0.32 -10.01
C HIS A 457 -2.93 0.98 -10.82
N LYS A 458 -2.88 2.13 -10.15
CA LYS A 458 -2.64 3.42 -10.81
C LYS A 458 -1.24 3.54 -11.42
N LEU A 459 -0.22 3.03 -10.74
CA LEU A 459 1.14 2.97 -11.28
C LEU A 459 1.21 2.10 -12.54
N GLU A 460 0.56 0.92 -12.52
CA GLU A 460 0.46 0.02 -13.66
C GLU A 460 -0.28 0.68 -14.85
N GLU A 461 -1.44 1.28 -14.59
CA GLU A 461 -2.24 2.02 -15.59
C GLU A 461 -1.42 3.11 -16.31
N LEU A 462 -0.60 3.84 -15.54
CA LEU A 462 0.27 4.88 -16.07
C LEU A 462 1.58 4.35 -16.68
N GLY A 463 1.85 3.05 -16.61
CA GLY A 463 3.11 2.45 -17.07
C GLY A 463 4.33 2.81 -16.22
N ILE A 464 4.10 3.24 -14.95
CA ILE A 464 5.13 3.68 -14.01
C ILE A 464 5.57 2.50 -13.16
N GLY A 465 6.84 2.14 -13.27
CA GLY A 465 7.39 0.97 -12.58
C GLY A 465 7.14 -0.35 -13.33
N ARG A 466 7.54 -1.43 -12.70
CA ARG A 466 7.47 -2.81 -13.20
C ARG A 466 7.21 -3.77 -12.02
N PRO A 467 6.93 -5.04 -12.24
CA PRO A 467 6.72 -6.04 -11.18
C PRO A 467 7.77 -6.02 -10.06
N SER A 468 9.02 -5.76 -10.41
CA SER A 468 10.12 -5.68 -9.43
C SER A 468 10.13 -4.40 -8.59
N THR A 469 9.44 -3.32 -9.00
CA THR A 469 9.57 -1.99 -8.38
C THR A 469 8.35 -1.52 -7.61
N TYR A 470 7.15 -2.07 -7.81
CA TYR A 470 5.93 -1.62 -7.10
C TYR A 470 6.08 -1.70 -5.58
N ALA A 471 6.40 -2.88 -5.05
CA ALA A 471 6.54 -3.09 -3.61
C ALA A 471 7.68 -2.27 -2.98
N PRO A 472 8.90 -2.22 -3.56
CA PRO A 472 9.97 -1.35 -3.08
C PRO A 472 9.61 0.13 -3.08
N THR A 473 8.92 0.63 -4.11
CA THR A 473 8.50 2.03 -4.19
C THR A 473 7.55 2.39 -3.05
N ILE A 474 6.48 1.61 -2.85
CA ILE A 474 5.48 1.85 -1.80
C ILE A 474 6.11 1.74 -0.40
N SER A 475 7.01 0.81 -0.19
CA SER A 475 7.73 0.69 1.07
C SER A 475 8.65 1.89 1.32
N THR A 476 9.35 2.36 0.29
CA THR A 476 10.34 3.43 0.42
C THR A 476 9.68 4.77 0.73
N ILE A 477 8.57 5.13 0.08
CA ILE A 477 7.88 6.40 0.35
C ILE A 477 7.33 6.45 1.79
N GLN A 478 6.92 5.31 2.35
CA GLN A 478 6.51 5.20 3.74
C GLN A 478 7.70 5.22 4.72
N GLN A 479 8.79 4.51 4.42
CA GLN A 479 10.02 4.52 5.24
C GLN A 479 10.68 5.89 5.31
N ARG A 480 10.55 6.69 4.24
CA ARG A 480 11.03 8.08 4.18
C ARG A 480 10.07 9.08 4.81
N GLU A 481 8.95 8.60 5.32
CA GLU A 481 7.92 9.42 5.95
C GLU A 481 7.33 10.51 5.02
N TYR A 482 7.40 10.31 3.69
CA TYR A 482 6.71 11.18 2.74
C TYR A 482 5.24 10.88 2.65
N VAL A 483 4.89 9.64 2.96
CA VAL A 483 3.53 9.11 3.01
C VAL A 483 3.40 8.25 4.26
N VAL A 484 2.26 8.34 4.91
CA VAL A 484 1.91 7.47 6.04
C VAL A 484 0.65 6.68 5.72
N LYS A 485 0.59 5.45 6.21
CA LYS A 485 -0.64 4.67 6.18
C LYS A 485 -1.43 4.98 7.43
N GLY A 486 -2.66 5.45 7.25
CA GLY A 486 -3.51 5.89 8.36
C GLY A 486 -4.99 5.69 8.10
N ASP A 487 -5.75 5.94 9.16
CA ASP A 487 -7.21 5.96 9.15
C ASP A 487 -7.66 7.40 9.33
N LYS A 488 -8.72 7.80 8.63
CA LYS A 488 -9.38 9.09 8.84
C LYS A 488 -10.76 8.84 9.44
N LYS A 489 -11.03 9.51 10.55
CA LYS A 489 -12.37 9.49 11.15
C LYS A 489 -13.32 10.24 10.25
N GLY A 490 -14.49 9.67 10.02
CA GLY A 490 -15.57 10.34 9.31
C GLY A 490 -16.19 11.45 10.15
N GLU A 491 -16.88 12.34 9.45
CA GLU A 491 -17.68 13.40 10.05
C GLU A 491 -19.16 13.04 9.94
N GLU A 492 -19.93 13.37 10.97
CA GLU A 492 -21.36 13.17 10.96
C GLU A 492 -22.03 14.19 10.04
N ARG A 493 -22.82 13.67 9.08
CA ARG A 493 -23.59 14.49 8.16
C ARG A 493 -25.08 14.13 8.27
N PRO A 494 -25.95 15.09 8.66
CA PRO A 494 -27.38 14.88 8.64
C PRO A 494 -27.89 14.80 7.21
N TYR A 495 -28.90 13.97 6.97
CA TYR A 495 -29.65 13.88 5.71
C TYR A 495 -31.11 13.61 5.97
N VAL A 496 -31.96 13.93 4.99
CA VAL A 496 -33.43 13.82 5.09
C VAL A 496 -33.92 12.65 4.25
N ILE A 497 -34.88 11.93 4.79
CA ILE A 497 -35.68 10.93 4.06
C ILE A 497 -37.15 11.35 4.17
N ASP A 498 -37.77 11.65 3.04
CA ASP A 498 -39.19 11.88 2.98
C ASP A 498 -39.93 10.61 2.54
N THR A 499 -40.80 10.09 3.36
CA THR A 499 -41.50 8.83 3.09
C THR A 499 -42.98 9.09 2.82
N LEU A 500 -43.42 8.77 1.61
CA LEU A 500 -44.84 8.79 1.22
C LEU A 500 -45.46 7.41 1.56
N ARG A 501 -46.39 7.40 2.51
CA ARG A 501 -47.27 6.25 2.81
C ARG A 501 -48.73 6.70 2.72
N GLY A 502 -49.54 5.97 1.99
CA GLY A 502 -50.90 6.41 1.68
C GLY A 502 -50.89 7.79 0.98
N LEU A 503 -51.42 8.81 1.60
CA LEU A 503 -51.47 10.19 1.10
C LEU A 503 -50.52 11.14 1.89
N ILE A 504 -49.80 10.62 2.88
CA ILE A 504 -49.01 11.42 3.83
C ILE A 504 -47.54 11.27 3.51
N VAL A 505 -46.83 12.40 3.40
CA VAL A 505 -45.38 12.47 3.33
C VAL A 505 -44.87 12.81 4.73
N THR A 506 -43.97 11.95 5.25
CA THR A 506 -43.39 12.12 6.59
C THR A 506 -41.89 12.29 6.45
N PRO A 507 -41.31 13.43 6.86
CA PRO A 507 -39.87 13.62 6.87
C PRO A 507 -39.22 12.91 8.07
N THR A 508 -38.09 12.28 7.84
CA THR A 508 -37.24 11.68 8.87
C THR A 508 -35.81 12.17 8.68
N ARG A 509 -35.20 12.70 9.74
CA ARG A 509 -33.81 13.08 9.71
C ARG A 509 -32.97 11.92 10.22
N LYS A 510 -31.90 11.59 9.49
CA LYS A 510 -30.88 10.59 9.86
C LYS A 510 -29.50 11.21 9.78
N VAL A 511 -28.53 10.54 10.34
CA VAL A 511 -27.11 10.93 10.29
C VAL A 511 -26.34 9.80 9.64
N GLU A 512 -25.46 10.13 8.70
CA GLU A 512 -24.49 9.22 8.13
C GLU A 512 -23.07 9.65 8.50
N LEU A 513 -22.13 8.71 8.53
CA LEU A 513 -20.72 9.00 8.75
C LEU A 513 -20.04 9.10 7.39
N THR A 514 -19.66 10.33 7.00
CA THR A 514 -19.01 10.59 5.70
C THR A 514 -17.50 10.75 5.85
N GLY A 515 -16.73 10.35 4.83
CA GLY A 515 -15.27 10.51 4.83
C GLY A 515 -14.53 9.59 5.81
N ASN A 516 -15.17 8.56 6.34
CA ASN A 516 -14.52 7.54 7.17
C ASN A 516 -13.69 6.62 6.26
N GLU A 517 -12.39 6.63 6.43
CA GLU A 517 -11.46 5.84 5.62
C GLU A 517 -10.49 5.06 6.50
N LYS A 518 -10.16 3.81 6.10
CA LYS A 518 -9.22 2.94 6.81
C LYS A 518 -8.09 2.51 5.90
N GLY A 519 -6.87 2.47 6.46
CA GLY A 519 -5.69 1.93 5.78
C GLY A 519 -5.28 2.70 4.53
N LYS A 520 -5.60 3.98 4.43
CA LYS A 520 -5.30 4.83 3.28
C LYS A 520 -3.90 5.42 3.36
N LEU A 521 -3.34 5.78 2.21
CA LEU A 521 -2.08 6.47 2.07
C LEU A 521 -2.33 7.98 2.10
N LEU A 522 -1.77 8.64 3.10
CA LEU A 522 -1.87 10.08 3.31
C LEU A 522 -0.51 10.73 3.11
N PRO A 523 -0.41 11.84 2.37
CA PRO A 523 0.83 12.57 2.27
C PRO A 523 1.12 13.27 3.60
N THR A 524 2.40 13.35 3.97
CA THR A 524 2.85 14.17 5.10
C THR A 524 3.18 15.57 4.62
N ASP A 525 3.25 16.55 5.54
CA ASP A 525 3.67 17.90 5.17
C ASP A 525 5.03 17.93 4.50
N ILE A 526 5.99 17.13 4.98
CA ILE A 526 7.31 17.04 4.32
C ILE A 526 7.21 16.39 2.94
N GLY A 527 6.33 15.43 2.75
CA GLY A 527 6.04 14.84 1.45
C GLY A 527 5.49 15.85 0.46
N ILE A 528 4.55 16.69 0.90
CA ILE A 528 3.97 17.78 0.10
C ILE A 528 5.04 18.82 -0.29
N VAL A 529 5.83 19.28 0.68
CA VAL A 529 6.90 20.25 0.44
C VAL A 529 7.95 19.75 -0.54
N VAL A 530 8.37 18.49 -0.40
CA VAL A 530 9.32 17.86 -1.34
C VAL A 530 8.70 17.70 -2.72
N ASN A 531 7.44 17.27 -2.80
CA ASN A 531 6.71 17.17 -4.06
C ASN A 531 6.67 18.53 -4.80
N ASP A 532 6.24 19.59 -4.11
CA ASP A 532 6.08 20.91 -4.71
C ASP A 532 7.42 21.50 -5.14
N PHE A 533 8.46 21.33 -4.32
CA PHE A 533 9.82 21.73 -4.68
C PHE A 533 10.30 21.02 -5.96
N LEU A 534 10.09 19.71 -6.05
CA LEU A 534 10.49 18.93 -7.23
C LEU A 534 9.64 19.27 -8.46
N MET A 535 8.33 19.46 -8.30
CA MET A 535 7.44 19.89 -9.39
C MET A 535 7.85 21.24 -9.97
N GLN A 536 8.23 22.19 -9.12
CA GLN A 536 8.64 23.53 -9.54
C GLN A 536 10.00 23.55 -10.23
N ASN A 537 10.96 22.74 -9.75
CA ASN A 537 12.36 22.83 -10.18
C ASN A 537 12.80 21.70 -11.11
N PHE A 538 12.12 20.57 -11.10
CA PHE A 538 12.44 19.38 -11.89
C PHE A 538 11.17 18.76 -12.53
N PRO A 539 10.40 19.55 -13.30
CA PRO A 539 9.10 19.12 -13.83
C PRO A 539 9.24 17.88 -14.74
N THR A 540 10.32 17.75 -15.48
CA THR A 540 10.58 16.57 -16.34
C THR A 540 10.68 15.29 -15.53
N ILE A 541 11.43 15.29 -14.42
CA ILE A 541 11.58 14.11 -13.55
C ILE A 541 10.25 13.74 -12.88
N MET A 542 9.41 14.74 -12.62
CA MET A 542 8.11 14.56 -11.99
C MET A 542 7.00 14.19 -12.97
N ASP A 543 7.26 14.26 -14.28
CA ASP A 543 6.28 13.95 -15.31
C ASP A 543 5.99 12.43 -15.40
N TYR A 544 4.71 12.07 -15.43
CA TYR A 544 4.25 10.67 -15.52
C TYR A 544 4.71 10.03 -16.84
N ASN A 545 4.56 10.74 -17.95
CA ASN A 545 4.91 10.24 -19.28
C ASN A 545 6.42 10.05 -19.40
N PHE A 546 7.22 10.93 -18.83
CA PHE A 546 8.68 10.77 -18.79
C PHE A 546 9.07 9.46 -18.09
N THR A 547 8.52 9.21 -16.90
CA THR A 547 8.81 7.98 -16.15
C THR A 547 8.36 6.73 -16.91
N ALA A 548 7.17 6.75 -17.52
CA ALA A 548 6.69 5.66 -18.35
C ALA A 548 7.56 5.42 -19.58
N LYS A 549 7.99 6.50 -20.27
CA LYS A 549 8.91 6.44 -21.41
C LYS A 549 10.25 5.82 -21.04
N VAL A 550 10.83 6.21 -19.92
CA VAL A 550 12.08 5.62 -19.40
C VAL A 550 11.93 4.12 -19.16
N GLU A 551 10.81 3.68 -18.59
CA GLU A 551 10.55 2.25 -18.41
C GLU A 551 10.43 1.50 -19.76
N GLN A 552 9.82 2.13 -20.78
CA GLN A 552 9.76 1.58 -22.14
C GLN A 552 11.15 1.53 -22.79
N GLN A 553 12.00 2.53 -22.57
CA GLN A 553 13.39 2.51 -23.06
C GLN A 553 14.19 1.35 -22.43
N PHE A 554 14.03 1.09 -21.14
CA PHE A 554 14.64 -0.10 -20.53
C PHE A 554 14.13 -1.41 -21.15
N ASP A 555 12.86 -1.47 -21.58
CA ASP A 555 12.32 -2.62 -22.32
C ASP A 555 12.95 -2.71 -23.73
N GLN A 556 13.13 -1.58 -24.41
CA GLN A 556 13.80 -1.54 -25.72
C GLN A 556 15.28 -1.94 -25.66
N ILE A 557 15.99 -1.56 -24.57
CA ILE A 557 17.36 -2.01 -24.32
C ILE A 557 17.38 -3.52 -24.09
N ALA A 558 16.43 -4.05 -23.31
CA ALA A 558 16.31 -5.49 -23.07
C ALA A 558 16.04 -6.29 -24.37
N ASP A 559 15.32 -5.68 -25.32
CA ASP A 559 15.06 -6.24 -26.65
C ASP A 559 16.23 -6.04 -27.63
N GLY A 560 17.31 -5.35 -27.26
CA GLY A 560 18.43 -5.01 -28.13
C GLY A 560 18.12 -3.96 -29.19
N LYS A 561 17.07 -3.15 -28.99
CA LYS A 561 16.61 -2.11 -29.93
C LYS A 561 17.19 -0.72 -29.63
N GLU A 562 17.73 -0.52 -28.46
CA GLU A 562 18.32 0.75 -27.98
C GLU A 562 19.62 0.48 -27.19
N GLU A 563 20.64 1.32 -27.41
CA GLU A 563 21.89 1.25 -26.64
C GLU A 563 21.74 2.02 -25.33
N TRP A 564 22.04 1.35 -24.21
CA TRP A 564 21.88 1.94 -22.88
C TRP A 564 22.76 3.17 -22.64
N THR A 565 23.95 3.21 -23.22
CA THR A 565 24.88 4.35 -23.10
C THR A 565 24.35 5.59 -23.81
N ASP A 566 23.72 5.43 -24.97
CA ASP A 566 23.15 6.54 -25.72
C ASP A 566 21.94 7.14 -24.96
N MET A 567 21.09 6.28 -24.43
CA MET A 567 19.97 6.70 -23.57
C MET A 567 20.47 7.48 -22.36
N MET A 568 21.52 6.99 -21.67
CA MET A 568 22.05 7.63 -20.49
C MET A 568 22.73 8.96 -20.79
N GLN A 569 23.48 9.07 -21.89
CA GLN A 569 24.10 10.34 -22.33
C GLN A 569 23.05 11.38 -22.68
N HIS A 570 21.98 10.97 -23.34
CA HIS A 570 20.87 11.87 -23.66
C HIS A 570 20.21 12.41 -22.39
N PHE A 571 19.94 11.53 -21.43
CA PHE A 571 19.36 11.90 -20.14
C PHE A 571 20.27 12.86 -19.35
N ASP A 572 21.55 12.54 -19.19
CA ASP A 572 22.48 13.34 -18.36
C ASP A 572 22.69 14.73 -18.95
N ARG A 573 22.74 14.87 -20.29
CA ARG A 573 22.89 16.14 -21.01
C ARG A 573 21.76 17.12 -20.69
N GLU A 574 20.56 16.66 -20.44
CA GLU A 574 19.41 17.51 -20.10
C GLU A 574 19.28 17.71 -18.58
N PHE A 575 19.64 16.67 -17.82
CA PHE A 575 19.42 16.65 -16.37
C PHE A 575 20.48 17.45 -15.59
N GLU A 576 21.76 17.27 -15.92
CA GLU A 576 22.87 17.92 -15.19
C GLU A 576 22.80 19.45 -15.16
N PRO A 577 22.58 20.16 -16.29
CA PRO A 577 22.46 21.63 -16.27
C PRO A 577 21.30 22.11 -15.41
N THR A 578 20.20 21.33 -15.34
CA THR A 578 19.05 21.67 -14.51
C THR A 578 19.40 21.55 -13.02
N VAL A 579 20.11 20.49 -12.64
CA VAL A 579 20.60 20.30 -11.26
C VAL A 579 21.53 21.46 -10.85
N GLU A 580 22.51 21.80 -11.69
CA GLU A 580 23.47 22.89 -11.43
C GLU A 580 22.75 24.24 -11.28
N LYS A 581 21.81 24.54 -12.18
CA LYS A 581 21.01 25.76 -12.12
C LYS A 581 20.26 25.88 -10.79
N VAL A 582 19.55 24.83 -10.39
CA VAL A 582 18.78 24.83 -9.14
C VAL A 582 19.68 24.87 -7.91
N MET A 583 20.81 24.15 -7.94
CA MET A 583 21.77 24.14 -6.84
C MET A 583 22.35 25.54 -6.59
N ASN A 584 22.67 26.30 -7.65
CA ASN A 584 23.30 27.60 -7.59
C ASN A 584 22.31 28.77 -7.44
N ALA A 585 21.01 28.55 -7.71
CA ALA A 585 19.99 29.57 -7.54
C ALA A 585 19.95 30.06 -6.08
N ARG A 586 19.90 31.38 -5.88
CA ARG A 586 19.63 32.00 -4.58
C ARG A 586 18.13 31.97 -4.33
N SER A 587 17.70 31.45 -3.18
CA SER A 587 16.30 31.47 -2.75
C SER A 587 16.19 32.44 -1.58
N GLU A 588 15.30 33.40 -1.66
CA GLU A 588 15.00 34.34 -0.58
C GLU A 588 14.24 33.66 0.56
N HIS A 589 13.45 32.62 0.24
CA HIS A 589 12.69 31.82 1.20
C HIS A 589 13.05 30.34 1.10
N LYS A 590 12.98 29.63 2.21
CA LYS A 590 13.13 28.17 2.22
C LYS A 590 11.87 27.53 1.62
N ALA A 591 12.07 26.46 0.89
CA ALA A 591 10.95 25.68 0.35
C ALA A 591 10.00 25.22 1.47
N GLY A 592 8.70 25.37 1.25
CA GLY A 592 7.67 25.00 2.22
C GLY A 592 7.39 26.04 3.31
N GLU A 593 7.88 27.29 3.17
CA GLU A 593 7.47 28.39 4.02
C GLU A 593 6.25 29.10 3.39
N ARG A 594 5.17 29.23 4.17
CA ARG A 594 3.93 29.89 3.76
C ARG A 594 3.59 30.99 4.76
N LYS A 595 3.49 32.25 4.29
CA LYS A 595 2.95 33.34 5.10
C LYS A 595 1.44 33.19 5.25
N LEU A 596 0.96 33.19 6.50
CA LEU A 596 -0.46 33.08 6.84
C LEU A 596 -1.14 34.45 6.93
N GLY A 597 -0.39 35.46 7.33
CA GLY A 597 -0.83 36.85 7.59
C GLY A 597 0.08 37.52 8.60
N ASP A 598 -0.43 38.55 9.27
CA ASP A 598 0.29 39.25 10.33
C ASP A 598 -0.49 39.05 11.66
N ASP A 599 0.25 38.90 12.77
CA ASP A 599 -0.34 38.75 14.13
C ASP A 599 -1.03 40.10 14.52
N PRO A 600 -2.34 40.08 14.78
CA PRO A 600 -3.08 41.30 15.13
C PRO A 600 -2.56 42.03 16.41
N LYS A 601 -1.82 41.31 17.26
CA LYS A 601 -1.32 41.87 18.53
C LYS A 601 0.03 42.53 18.39
N SER A 602 0.95 41.92 17.66
CA SER A 602 2.33 42.41 17.52
C SER A 602 2.61 43.07 16.18
N GLY A 603 1.76 42.85 15.16
CA GLY A 603 1.99 43.29 13.78
C GLY A 603 3.07 42.48 13.04
N HIS A 604 3.66 41.45 13.69
CA HIS A 604 4.71 40.63 13.08
C HIS A 604 4.12 39.57 12.13
N PRO A 605 4.84 39.22 11.06
CA PRO A 605 4.37 38.19 10.11
C PRO A 605 4.32 36.80 10.75
N VAL A 606 3.28 36.06 10.39
CA VAL A 606 3.06 34.66 10.82
C VAL A 606 3.31 33.72 9.66
N PHE A 607 4.20 32.76 9.87
CA PHE A 607 4.57 31.76 8.87
C PHE A 607 4.31 30.35 9.39
N VAL A 608 3.94 29.42 8.49
CA VAL A 608 4.05 28.01 8.73
C VAL A 608 5.19 27.43 7.88
N LYS A 609 6.04 26.59 8.45
CA LYS A 609 7.22 26.04 7.78
C LYS A 609 7.72 24.75 8.42
N ILE A 610 8.59 24.02 7.70
CA ILE A 610 9.26 22.85 8.24
C ILE A 610 10.40 23.29 9.16
N GLY A 611 10.24 23.00 10.45
CA GLY A 611 11.28 23.16 11.47
C GLY A 611 12.18 21.93 11.61
N ARG A 612 13.13 22.02 12.56
CA ARG A 612 14.09 20.93 12.85
C ARG A 612 13.38 19.61 13.22
N TYR A 613 12.27 19.71 13.96
CA TYR A 613 11.57 18.57 14.55
C TYR A 613 10.18 18.33 13.92
N GLY A 614 9.88 18.95 12.79
CA GLY A 614 8.60 18.85 12.10
C GLY A 614 8.02 20.22 11.76
N PRO A 615 6.78 20.27 11.26
CA PRO A 615 6.09 21.52 10.92
C PRO A 615 5.92 22.42 12.15
N VAL A 616 6.15 23.72 11.96
CA VAL A 616 6.00 24.74 13.01
C VAL A 616 5.34 25.99 12.46
N VAL A 617 4.62 26.69 13.33
CA VAL A 617 4.18 28.06 13.10
C VAL A 617 5.21 29.00 13.76
N GLN A 618 5.55 30.07 13.07
CA GLN A 618 6.48 31.10 13.54
C GLN A 618 5.80 32.47 13.50
N ILE A 619 5.94 33.25 14.57
CA ILE A 619 5.59 34.68 14.61
C ILE A 619 6.87 35.48 14.66
N GLY A 620 7.00 36.45 13.77
CA GLY A 620 8.19 37.28 13.63
C GLY A 620 9.30 36.64 12.82
N THR A 621 10.32 37.43 12.48
CA THR A 621 11.51 37.05 11.72
C THR A 621 12.78 37.21 12.55
N ALA A 622 13.92 36.79 12.03
CA ALA A 622 15.21 37.00 12.69
C ALA A 622 15.67 38.48 12.67
N ASP A 623 15.07 39.28 11.79
CA ASP A 623 15.40 40.70 11.60
C ASP A 623 14.53 41.63 12.46
N ASP A 624 13.55 41.07 13.17
CA ASP A 624 12.70 41.84 14.09
C ASP A 624 13.43 42.11 15.42
N ASP A 625 13.04 43.18 16.13
CA ASP A 625 13.61 43.52 17.44
C ASP A 625 13.36 42.44 18.50
N GLU A 626 12.28 41.71 18.36
CA GLU A 626 11.94 40.57 19.25
C GLU A 626 12.33 39.25 18.59
N LYS A 627 12.80 38.28 19.43
CA LYS A 627 13.11 36.95 18.95
C LYS A 627 11.84 36.25 18.42
N PRO A 628 11.93 35.55 17.25
CA PRO A 628 10.81 34.81 16.72
C PRO A 628 10.25 33.79 17.71
N ARG A 629 8.93 33.71 17.80
CA ARG A 629 8.22 32.73 18.59
C ARG A 629 7.83 31.55 17.73
N PHE A 630 7.88 30.32 18.29
CA PHE A 630 7.59 29.11 17.56
C PHE A 630 6.55 28.27 18.31
N ALA A 631 5.59 27.71 17.57
CA ALA A 631 4.66 26.69 18.06
C ALA A 631 4.69 25.48 17.14
N GLN A 632 4.68 24.27 17.71
CA GLN A 632 4.62 23.02 16.94
C GLN A 632 3.25 22.88 16.28
N LEU A 633 3.21 22.51 15.00
CA LEU A 633 1.96 22.17 14.33
C LEU A 633 1.48 20.80 14.85
N PRO A 634 0.25 20.66 15.35
CA PRO A 634 -0.32 19.38 15.74
C PRO A 634 -0.47 18.43 14.56
N THR A 635 -0.47 17.13 14.83
CA THR A 635 -0.50 16.08 13.79
C THR A 635 -1.84 15.96 13.05
N ASP A 636 -2.89 16.55 13.59
CA ASP A 636 -4.23 16.66 12.99
C ASP A 636 -4.41 17.90 12.10
N LYS A 637 -3.42 18.82 12.09
CA LYS A 637 -3.37 20.01 11.26
C LYS A 637 -2.31 19.87 10.17
N SER A 638 -2.61 20.41 8.99
CA SER A 638 -1.68 20.43 7.85
C SER A 638 -1.13 21.83 7.61
N MET A 639 0.14 21.91 7.22
CA MET A 639 0.76 23.16 6.78
C MET A 639 0.02 23.79 5.59
N GLU A 640 -0.62 22.98 4.75
CA GLU A 640 -1.30 23.43 3.53
C GLU A 640 -2.63 24.13 3.85
N THR A 641 -3.36 23.67 4.86
CA THR A 641 -4.73 24.11 5.13
C THR A 641 -4.87 25.00 6.36
N ILE A 642 -3.88 25.05 7.27
CA ILE A 642 -3.99 25.86 8.50
C ILE A 642 -4.24 27.33 8.18
N THR A 643 -5.22 27.93 8.87
CA THR A 643 -5.54 29.36 8.77
C THR A 643 -4.70 30.19 9.75
N LEU A 644 -4.73 31.52 9.58
CA LEU A 644 -4.05 32.44 10.51
C LEU A 644 -4.62 32.33 11.93
N GLU A 645 -5.94 32.26 12.05
CA GLU A 645 -6.65 32.14 13.32
C GLU A 645 -6.25 30.85 14.07
N GLU A 646 -6.28 29.72 13.37
CA GLU A 646 -5.86 28.43 13.93
C GLU A 646 -4.38 28.43 14.34
N ALA A 647 -3.51 29.08 13.56
CA ALA A 647 -2.10 29.21 13.84
C ALA A 647 -1.85 30.05 15.10
N LEU A 648 -2.59 31.15 15.28
CA LEU A 648 -2.48 32.00 16.47
C LEU A 648 -2.99 31.31 17.75
N GLU A 649 -3.98 30.41 17.62
CA GLU A 649 -4.45 29.61 18.76
C GLU A 649 -3.32 28.73 19.36
N LEU A 650 -2.39 28.24 18.54
CA LEU A 650 -1.28 27.41 18.99
C LEU A 650 -0.35 28.17 19.98
N PHE A 651 -0.29 29.49 19.88
CA PHE A 651 0.54 30.34 20.78
C PHE A 651 -0.14 30.68 22.11
N LYS A 652 -1.40 30.28 22.30
CA LYS A 652 -2.07 30.32 23.63
C LYS A 652 -1.55 29.22 24.56
N MET A 653 -0.79 28.28 24.03
CA MET A 653 -0.09 27.27 24.81
C MET A 653 1.40 27.62 24.98
N PRO A 654 2.06 27.22 26.08
CA PRO A 654 1.51 26.55 27.27
C PRO A 654 0.64 27.49 28.14
N ARG A 655 -0.48 26.96 28.70
CA ARG A 655 -1.36 27.69 29.62
C ARG A 655 -1.30 27.09 31.01
N THR A 656 -1.19 27.93 32.05
CA THR A 656 -1.31 27.51 33.42
C THR A 656 -2.80 27.45 33.81
N VAL A 657 -3.27 26.31 34.29
CA VAL A 657 -4.66 26.08 34.63
C VAL A 657 -4.94 26.23 36.12
N GLY A 658 -3.90 26.30 36.94
CA GLY A 658 -3.98 26.48 38.39
C GLY A 658 -2.75 25.94 39.09
N GLU A 659 -2.89 25.69 40.38
CA GLU A 659 -1.86 25.09 41.22
C GLU A 659 -2.36 23.81 41.88
N TYR A 660 -1.48 22.82 42.00
CA TYR A 660 -1.69 21.57 42.69
C TYR A 660 -0.48 21.28 43.58
N GLU A 661 -0.67 20.92 44.85
CA GLU A 661 0.41 20.69 45.80
C GLU A 661 1.41 21.86 45.91
N GLY A 662 0.91 23.10 45.78
CA GLY A 662 1.76 24.31 45.86
C GLY A 662 2.66 24.53 44.63
N LYS A 663 2.38 23.86 43.51
CA LYS A 663 3.10 24.03 42.24
C LYS A 663 2.15 24.21 41.08
N SER A 664 2.60 25.01 40.10
CA SER A 664 1.80 25.29 38.93
C SER A 664 1.53 24.03 38.08
N VAL A 665 0.30 23.91 37.59
CA VAL A 665 -0.13 22.91 36.60
C VAL A 665 -0.25 23.60 35.27
N THR A 666 0.56 23.17 34.32
CA THR A 666 0.67 23.80 33.01
C THR A 666 0.32 22.79 31.90
N ILE A 667 -0.57 23.17 31.00
CA ILE A 667 -0.90 22.39 29.80
C ILE A 667 -0.09 22.90 28.64
N GLY A 668 0.58 22.00 27.92
CA GLY A 668 1.40 22.31 26.77
C GLY A 668 1.24 21.28 25.65
N ALA A 669 1.78 21.58 24.50
CA ALA A 669 1.91 20.67 23.38
C ALA A 669 3.39 20.38 23.09
N GLY A 670 3.73 19.12 22.89
CA GLY A 670 5.11 18.68 22.63
C GLY A 670 5.19 17.63 21.51
N ARG A 671 6.41 17.17 21.25
CA ARG A 671 6.71 16.18 20.18
C ARG A 671 5.85 14.90 20.25
N PHE A 672 5.43 14.53 21.47
CA PHE A 672 4.66 13.30 21.71
C PHE A 672 3.16 13.56 21.89
N GLY A 673 2.70 14.78 21.60
CA GLY A 673 1.32 15.22 21.76
C GLY A 673 1.14 16.19 22.93
N PRO A 674 -0.12 16.57 23.22
CA PRO A 674 -0.44 17.45 24.34
C PRO A 674 -0.16 16.76 25.69
N TYR A 675 0.24 17.57 26.66
CA TYR A 675 0.62 17.10 28.02
C TYR A 675 0.21 18.06 29.09
N VAL A 676 0.05 17.51 30.29
CA VAL A 676 0.02 18.25 31.55
C VAL A 676 1.41 18.19 32.20
N LEU A 677 1.98 19.34 32.52
CA LEU A 677 3.23 19.46 33.27
C LEU A 677 2.96 19.89 34.69
N HIS A 678 3.35 19.06 35.65
CA HIS A 678 3.33 19.34 37.06
C HIS A 678 4.61 18.82 37.73
N ASN A 679 5.28 19.63 38.51
CA ASN A 679 6.49 19.26 39.25
C ASN A 679 7.53 18.47 38.40
N LYS A 680 7.84 18.96 37.21
CA LYS A 680 8.74 18.31 36.23
C LYS A 680 8.23 16.98 35.64
N MET A 681 7.04 16.54 36.00
CA MET A 681 6.40 15.35 35.45
C MET A 681 5.49 15.72 34.28
N TYR A 682 5.70 15.06 33.13
CA TYR A 682 4.89 15.23 31.94
C TYR A 682 3.86 14.10 31.85
N THR A 683 2.58 14.41 31.91
CA THR A 683 1.48 13.46 31.78
C THR A 683 0.80 13.67 30.42
N SER A 684 0.71 12.64 29.61
CA SER A 684 0.04 12.73 28.30
C SER A 684 -1.46 12.94 28.48
N ILE A 685 -2.01 13.84 27.67
CA ILE A 685 -3.46 14.05 27.56
C ILE A 685 -4.01 13.03 26.57
N PRO A 686 -5.15 12.37 26.86
CA PRO A 686 -5.82 11.47 25.92
C PRO A 686 -6.10 12.15 24.59
N LYS A 687 -6.09 11.37 23.48
CA LYS A 687 -6.27 11.91 22.13
C LYS A 687 -7.67 12.44 21.84
N ASP A 688 -8.63 12.03 22.61
CA ASP A 688 -10.04 12.40 22.53
C ASP A 688 -10.38 13.64 23.38
N GLU A 689 -9.41 14.19 24.10
CA GLU A 689 -9.58 15.38 24.91
C GLU A 689 -8.86 16.59 24.31
N ASP A 690 -9.56 17.73 24.24
CA ASP A 690 -8.99 18.98 23.74
C ASP A 690 -8.16 19.68 24.86
N PRO A 691 -6.83 19.84 24.65
CA PRO A 691 -5.97 20.49 25.64
C PRO A 691 -6.33 21.94 25.93
N MET A 692 -7.12 22.61 25.06
CA MET A 692 -7.57 23.97 25.28
C MET A 692 -8.71 24.05 26.32
N THR A 693 -9.47 22.99 26.50
CA THR A 693 -10.65 22.97 27.38
C THR A 693 -10.41 22.24 28.70
N ILE A 694 -9.25 21.56 28.88
CA ILE A 694 -8.93 20.83 30.11
C ILE A 694 -8.91 21.78 31.31
N THR A 695 -9.68 21.43 32.33
CA THR A 695 -9.75 22.11 33.63
C THR A 695 -8.62 21.66 34.57
N LEU A 696 -8.42 22.41 35.64
CA LEU A 696 -7.47 22.02 36.70
C LEU A 696 -7.83 20.65 37.31
N ASP A 697 -9.10 20.41 37.59
CA ASP A 697 -9.56 19.14 38.19
C ASP A 697 -9.23 17.96 37.27
N ARG A 698 -9.50 18.10 35.99
CA ARG A 698 -9.17 17.06 35.01
C ARG A 698 -7.66 16.84 34.89
N ALA A 699 -6.88 17.90 34.91
CA ALA A 699 -5.43 17.81 34.90
C ALA A 699 -4.89 17.06 36.13
N ILE A 700 -5.48 17.30 37.33
CA ILE A 700 -5.15 16.58 38.55
C ILE A 700 -5.48 15.09 38.45
N GLU A 701 -6.67 14.74 37.93
CA GLU A 701 -7.04 13.34 37.69
C GLU A 701 -6.01 12.62 36.80
N LEU A 702 -5.55 13.27 35.71
CA LEU A 702 -4.55 12.70 34.81
C LEU A 702 -3.18 12.52 35.50
N ILE A 703 -2.78 13.50 36.36
CA ILE A 703 -1.55 13.42 37.13
C ILE A 703 -1.61 12.26 38.12
N ASP A 704 -2.72 12.13 38.89
CA ASP A 704 -2.89 11.10 39.90
C ASP A 704 -3.02 9.71 39.29
N ALA A 705 -3.74 9.58 38.16
CA ALA A 705 -3.80 8.33 37.40
C ALA A 705 -2.40 7.88 36.93
N LYS A 706 -1.57 8.81 36.50
CA LYS A 706 -0.18 8.50 36.10
C LYS A 706 0.65 8.09 37.32
N ARG A 707 0.57 8.80 38.43
CA ARG A 707 1.28 8.45 39.67
C ARG A 707 0.91 7.04 40.13
N LYS A 708 -0.39 6.75 40.19
CA LYS A 708 -0.89 5.42 40.55
C LYS A 708 -0.35 4.34 39.61
N SER A 709 -0.35 4.59 38.32
CA SER A 709 0.23 3.67 37.30
C SER A 709 1.74 3.47 37.45
N GLU A 710 2.48 4.50 37.86
CA GLU A 710 3.91 4.43 38.17
C GLU A 710 4.18 3.66 39.45
N GLU A 711 3.34 3.84 40.49
CA GLU A 711 3.39 3.06 41.73
C GLU A 711 3.07 1.57 41.50
N GLU A 712 2.02 1.26 40.78
CA GLU A 712 1.64 -0.11 40.39
C GLU A 712 2.71 -0.81 39.53
N ARG A 713 3.52 -0.04 38.84
CA ARG A 713 4.63 -0.53 38.02
C ARG A 713 5.85 -0.88 38.86
N LEU A 714 6.01 -0.27 40.04
CA LEU A 714 7.13 -0.51 40.92
C LEU A 714 6.92 -1.85 41.65
N MET A 715 7.82 -2.82 41.40
CA MET A 715 7.80 -4.12 42.07
C MET A 715 8.66 -4.16 43.31
N LYS A 716 9.84 -3.50 43.29
CA LYS A 716 10.78 -3.47 44.38
C LYS A 716 11.71 -2.26 44.34
N LYS A 717 11.99 -1.67 45.52
CA LYS A 717 13.09 -0.71 45.78
C LYS A 717 14.07 -1.30 46.74
N PHE A 718 15.29 -0.80 46.71
CA PHE A 718 16.37 -1.22 47.58
C PHE A 718 16.84 -0.05 48.45
N ASP A 719 16.88 -0.26 49.76
CA ASP A 719 17.37 0.76 50.70
C ASP A 719 18.87 0.99 50.59
N GLU A 720 19.58 -0.02 50.12
CA GLU A 720 21.04 0.00 49.90
C GLU A 720 21.44 0.96 48.74
N ASP A 721 20.63 1.06 47.72
CA ASP A 721 20.80 2.03 46.66
C ASP A 721 19.44 2.43 46.07
N PRO A 722 18.93 3.62 46.42
CA PRO A 722 17.65 4.11 45.95
C PRO A 722 17.53 4.30 44.41
N LYS A 723 18.65 4.22 43.67
CA LYS A 723 18.64 4.28 42.21
C LYS A 723 18.32 2.94 41.56
N LEU A 724 18.36 1.85 42.33
CA LEU A 724 18.07 0.52 41.83
C LEU A 724 16.59 0.19 42.09
N GLU A 725 15.87 -0.01 41.00
CA GLU A 725 14.44 -0.32 41.08
C GLU A 725 14.14 -1.53 40.15
N VAL A 726 13.24 -2.41 40.64
CA VAL A 726 12.65 -3.46 39.79
C VAL A 726 11.26 -2.99 39.39
N LEU A 727 11.05 -2.89 38.11
CA LEU A 727 9.83 -2.34 37.51
C LEU A 727 9.15 -3.36 36.59
N ASN A 728 7.82 -3.34 36.55
CA ASN A 728 7.05 -4.12 35.61
C ASN A 728 6.83 -3.30 34.34
N GLY A 729 7.24 -3.82 33.18
CA GLY A 729 7.12 -3.16 31.90
C GLY A 729 6.24 -3.90 30.88
N ARG A 730 5.90 -3.26 29.76
CA ARG A 730 5.09 -3.84 28.69
C ARG A 730 5.62 -5.21 28.17
N TYR A 731 6.92 -5.47 28.35
CA TYR A 731 7.58 -6.70 27.87
C TYR A 731 8.03 -7.61 29.02
N GLY A 732 7.53 -7.38 30.22
CA GLY A 732 7.88 -8.07 31.46
C GLY A 732 8.77 -7.25 32.38
N PRO A 733 9.09 -7.78 33.58
CA PRO A 733 9.89 -7.09 34.57
C PRO A 733 11.31 -6.78 34.09
N TYR A 734 11.84 -5.64 34.55
CA TYR A 734 13.19 -5.18 34.24
C TYR A 734 13.75 -4.36 35.40
N ILE A 735 15.06 -4.23 35.42
CA ILE A 735 15.78 -3.41 36.43
C ILE A 735 16.05 -2.03 35.81
N ALA A 736 15.68 -0.97 36.53
CA ALA A 736 16.10 0.40 36.24
C ALA A 736 17.24 0.76 37.17
N TYR A 737 18.39 1.19 36.65
CA TYR A 737 19.54 1.61 37.38
C TYR A 737 20.32 2.71 36.68
N ASP A 738 20.56 3.81 37.39
CA ASP A 738 21.31 5.00 36.91
C ASP A 738 20.90 5.45 35.49
N GLY A 739 19.56 5.53 35.25
CA GLY A 739 18.99 5.99 34.01
C GLY A 739 19.02 4.97 32.87
N LYS A 740 19.43 3.74 33.12
CA LYS A 740 19.44 2.64 32.16
C LYS A 740 18.50 1.51 32.58
N ASN A 741 17.95 0.80 31.59
CA ASN A 741 17.07 -0.33 31.82
C ASN A 741 17.80 -1.64 31.48
N TYR A 742 17.79 -2.59 32.39
CA TYR A 742 18.41 -3.90 32.27
C TYR A 742 17.33 -4.97 32.27
N ARG A 743 17.41 -5.88 31.32
CA ARG A 743 16.40 -6.93 31.18
C ARG A 743 16.66 -8.05 32.19
N ILE A 744 15.59 -8.44 32.92
CA ILE A 744 15.63 -9.63 33.76
C ILE A 744 15.49 -10.89 32.88
N PRO A 745 16.28 -11.96 33.11
CA PRO A 745 16.10 -13.25 32.45
C PRO A 745 14.67 -13.79 32.60
N ARG A 746 14.14 -14.44 31.57
CA ARG A 746 12.74 -14.92 31.59
C ARG A 746 12.43 -15.89 32.72
N GLU A 747 13.41 -16.65 33.12
CA GLU A 747 13.33 -17.64 34.22
C GLU A 747 13.03 -16.97 35.55
N LEU A 748 13.44 -15.71 35.71
CA LEU A 748 13.28 -14.93 36.94
C LEU A 748 12.08 -13.96 36.87
N HIS A 749 11.28 -13.96 35.83
CA HIS A 749 10.14 -13.04 35.69
C HIS A 749 9.08 -13.26 36.78
N ALA A 750 8.81 -14.53 37.16
CA ALA A 750 7.79 -14.88 38.15
C ALA A 750 8.22 -14.43 39.57
N THR A 751 9.52 -14.37 39.85
CA THR A 751 10.10 -14.02 41.13
C THR A 751 10.83 -12.67 41.09
N ALA A 752 10.54 -11.82 40.13
CA ALA A 752 11.23 -10.55 39.94
C ALA A 752 11.13 -9.62 41.12
N ALA A 753 10.02 -9.64 41.87
CA ALA A 753 9.82 -8.87 43.10
C ALA A 753 10.62 -9.40 44.30
N GLU A 754 11.12 -10.64 44.24
CA GLU A 754 11.86 -11.31 45.30
C GLU A 754 13.37 -11.18 45.13
N LEU A 755 13.85 -10.68 43.97
CA LEU A 755 15.28 -10.55 43.67
C LEU A 755 15.99 -9.74 44.77
N THR A 756 17.15 -10.20 45.17
CA THR A 756 17.99 -9.48 46.15
C THR A 756 18.78 -8.36 45.45
N TYR A 757 19.31 -7.43 46.25
CA TYR A 757 20.18 -6.35 45.77
C TYR A 757 21.36 -6.92 44.97
N GLU A 758 22.04 -7.94 45.50
CA GLU A 758 23.17 -8.59 44.87
C GLU A 758 22.80 -9.23 43.52
N GLN A 759 21.66 -9.90 43.44
CA GLN A 759 21.15 -10.51 42.20
C GLN A 759 20.82 -9.45 41.15
N CYS A 760 20.24 -8.34 41.54
CA CYS A 760 19.97 -7.23 40.66
C CYS A 760 21.26 -6.59 40.14
N MET A 761 22.24 -6.39 40.99
CA MET A 761 23.54 -5.84 40.62
C MET A 761 24.35 -6.79 39.76
N ASP A 762 24.23 -8.10 39.92
CA ASP A 762 24.83 -9.09 39.01
C ASP A 762 24.24 -8.98 37.60
N ILE A 763 22.92 -8.83 37.49
CA ILE A 763 22.23 -8.60 36.20
C ILE A 763 22.66 -7.26 35.56
N VAL A 764 22.85 -6.22 36.35
CA VAL A 764 23.31 -4.90 35.90
C VAL A 764 24.75 -4.99 35.35
N ASN A 765 25.64 -5.70 36.07
CA ASN A 765 27.04 -5.84 35.71
C ASN A 765 27.29 -6.86 34.58
N ASN A 766 26.46 -7.90 34.52
CA ASN A 766 26.50 -8.95 33.51
C ASN A 766 25.17 -9.07 32.77
N PRO A 767 24.75 -8.05 32.02
CA PRO A 767 23.44 -8.04 31.37
C PRO A 767 23.32 -9.21 30.39
N PRO A 768 22.22 -9.97 30.40
CA PRO A 768 21.99 -11.05 29.47
C PRO A 768 22.12 -10.52 28.04
N ALA A 769 22.89 -11.25 27.24
CA ALA A 769 23.21 -10.85 25.87
C ALA A 769 21.92 -10.43 25.15
N PRO A 770 21.89 -9.27 24.47
CA PRO A 770 20.73 -8.87 23.71
C PRO A 770 20.43 -10.00 22.74
N LYS A 771 19.25 -10.65 22.84
CA LYS A 771 18.81 -11.53 21.77
C LYS A 771 18.99 -10.72 20.50
N LYS A 772 19.94 -11.12 19.66
CA LYS A 772 20.03 -10.58 18.29
C LYS A 772 18.58 -10.56 17.82
N ARG A 773 18.04 -9.36 17.61
CA ARG A 773 16.78 -9.24 16.90
C ARG A 773 17.00 -10.15 15.71
N ALA A 774 16.25 -11.27 15.66
CA ALA A 774 16.13 -11.98 14.42
C ALA A 774 15.83 -10.86 13.42
N ALA A 775 16.77 -10.61 12.54
CA ALA A 775 16.58 -9.62 11.51
C ALA A 775 15.19 -9.96 10.98
N LYS A 776 14.28 -9.02 11.03
CA LYS A 776 13.02 -9.17 10.32
C LYS A 776 13.47 -9.44 8.88
N LYS A 777 13.58 -10.75 8.58
CA LYS A 777 13.76 -11.22 7.23
C LYS A 777 12.54 -10.83 6.43
#